data_7d7ac249a8afbdfdf8eaa4f84c428d07
#
_entry.id   7d7ac249a8afbdfdf8eaa4f84c428d07
#
_cell.length_a   1.000
_cell.length_b   1.000
_cell.length_c   1.000
_cell.angle_alpha   90.00
_cell.angle_beta   90.00
_cell.angle_gamma   90.00
#
_symmetry.space_group_name_H-M   'P 1'
#
loop_
_entity.id
_entity.type
_entity.pdbx_description
1 polymer ?
#
loop_
_entity_poly.entity_id
_entity_poly.type
_entity_poly.pdbx_seq_one_letter_code
_entity_poly.pdbx_strand_id
1 'polypeptide(L)'
;MSLIKGYPKGSNLTIMNTMYRYPRKQDDGKYSNGSITIIYRDNETGKKGFEYIDNPSYTYYMLKPENYKSYNQFYVDKNLCDEITVPYKDLEKDLATRLNELDFYYNNLKMRNKSANKVLHTRPVVFGTDMHINNFYRKKFAEEYTNSVGFKLTKAYLDIEVDGINAVDDFPQLGECPINAVAVFNEVDDTLYSFILRTPDNQLMVDFERYVQEHDFEKEFKDFLYNNVGGWKNAYRMGLETFNLVTIFFDNEIDLIANIFRVINITQPDFVLAWNMAFDIPYIIARISALGYDPTSIICPPEFPVKSCFYKVDTYHDDAGHKGDYADISSYSVYLDQMIQFASRRKNESAYPTFKLDFIGGEVAGAHKLDYRHITERIAEFPYKDFRLFIMYNLNDVVVQKCIEAKTGDIDYVFNKAIVNNTMYPKIHRNTIYLANRVDKFVSEHFNGIMGNNVNKTKLYDKEAEDEDISDEERKKKDEEDKFKGAFVADMTKITEVPRVLINGTSIMLAYNGNDYDFKRLYPSITQQYNIAPYTQIGKLSIPEKVWENDNPHGYSGKDFERATVFLENLVSGDYLSFCHRWFNLPSFMEMIEFIKVYFNEHQSVRSLQWRFSQERKLEVIREFRNNYKIPVLNEVQNKDKIKVWTPYEKMPTEVESEMNSIIKEVWNRAIL
;
A
#
# COMPACT_ATOMS: atom_id res chain seq x y z
N MET A 1 27.80 -4.97 -14.05
CA MET A 1 27.02 -5.98 -14.80
C MET A 1 25.57 -5.55 -14.78
N SER A 2 24.82 -5.80 -15.84
CA SER A 2 23.36 -5.56 -15.89
C SER A 2 22.63 -6.49 -14.94
N LEU A 3 21.50 -6.05 -14.40
CA LEU A 3 20.68 -6.84 -13.46
C LEU A 3 20.13 -8.11 -14.12
N ILE A 4 19.72 -8.01 -15.38
CA ILE A 4 19.21 -9.14 -16.18
C ILE A 4 20.29 -9.59 -17.16
N LYS A 5 20.67 -10.86 -17.07
CA LYS A 5 21.66 -11.45 -17.97
C LYS A 5 21.19 -11.41 -19.43
N GLY A 6 22.10 -11.03 -20.34
CA GLY A 6 21.78 -10.96 -21.77
C GLY A 6 21.12 -9.66 -22.22
N TYR A 7 20.71 -8.78 -21.31
CA TYR A 7 20.10 -7.50 -21.63
C TYR A 7 20.97 -6.33 -21.12
N PRO A 8 21.44 -5.44 -21.98
CA PRO A 8 22.16 -4.23 -21.56
C PRO A 8 21.22 -3.26 -20.84
N LYS A 9 21.81 -2.34 -20.06
CA LYS A 9 21.05 -1.23 -19.45
C LYS A 9 20.38 -0.40 -20.54
N GLY A 10 19.16 0.04 -20.29
CA GLY A 10 18.31 0.75 -21.25
C GLY A 10 17.46 -0.16 -22.14
N SER A 11 17.58 -1.50 -22.04
CA SER A 11 16.71 -2.41 -22.78
C SER A 11 15.22 -2.20 -22.43
N ASN A 12 14.36 -2.47 -23.41
CA ASN A 12 12.92 -2.29 -23.27
C ASN A 12 12.28 -3.47 -22.52
N LEU A 13 12.55 -3.55 -21.23
CA LEU A 13 12.02 -4.57 -20.33
C LEU A 13 11.05 -3.96 -19.32
N THR A 14 10.06 -4.74 -18.92
CA THR A 14 9.15 -4.39 -17.81
C THR A 14 9.18 -5.47 -16.74
N ILE A 15 9.31 -5.06 -15.47
CA ILE A 15 9.25 -5.98 -14.35
C ILE A 15 7.81 -6.44 -14.12
N MET A 16 7.60 -7.75 -14.09
CA MET A 16 6.28 -8.32 -13.79
C MET A 16 6.15 -8.67 -12.31
N ASN A 17 7.15 -9.33 -11.73
CA ASN A 17 7.13 -9.69 -10.31
C ASN A 17 8.53 -9.80 -9.72
N THR A 18 8.60 -9.79 -8.38
CA THR A 18 9.81 -10.09 -7.60
C THR A 18 9.43 -11.00 -6.44
N MET A 19 10.18 -12.07 -6.25
CA MET A 19 9.91 -13.08 -5.23
C MET A 19 11.19 -13.36 -4.45
N TYR A 20 11.27 -12.85 -3.21
CA TYR A 20 12.37 -13.15 -2.32
C TYR A 20 12.05 -14.38 -1.49
N ARG A 21 13.03 -15.28 -1.39
CA ARG A 21 13.00 -16.49 -0.54
C ARG A 21 14.00 -16.35 0.58
N TYR A 22 13.49 -16.38 1.79
CA TYR A 22 14.33 -16.30 3.00
C TYR A 22 15.24 -17.54 3.13
N PRO A 23 16.41 -17.39 3.79
CA PRO A 23 17.25 -18.53 4.14
C PRO A 23 16.47 -19.61 4.86
N ARG A 24 16.57 -20.85 4.40
CA ARG A 24 15.93 -22.01 5.01
C ARG A 24 16.99 -22.99 5.50
N LYS A 25 16.69 -23.67 6.61
CA LYS A 25 17.53 -24.77 7.09
C LYS A 25 17.44 -25.93 6.11
N GLN A 26 18.59 -26.42 5.67
CA GLN A 26 18.72 -27.54 4.75
C GLN A 26 18.88 -28.86 5.56
N ASP A 27 18.78 -30.02 4.91
CA ASP A 27 18.87 -31.31 5.52
C ASP A 27 20.26 -31.58 6.17
N ASP A 28 21.30 -30.92 5.63
CA ASP A 28 22.67 -30.95 6.20
C ASP A 28 22.84 -30.04 7.44
N GLY A 29 21.75 -29.41 7.89
CA GLY A 29 21.75 -28.52 9.05
C GLY A 29 22.21 -27.09 8.76
N LYS A 30 22.72 -26.80 7.59
CA LYS A 30 23.10 -25.42 7.15
C LYS A 30 21.91 -24.63 6.69
N TYR A 31 22.05 -23.31 6.67
CA TYR A 31 21.05 -22.43 6.08
C TYR A 31 21.42 -22.08 4.64
N SER A 32 20.42 -22.08 3.75
CA SER A 32 20.57 -21.50 2.41
C SER A 32 20.89 -20.01 2.48
N ASN A 33 21.37 -19.43 1.38
CA ASN A 33 21.71 -18.01 1.32
C ASN A 33 20.50 -17.07 1.28
N GLY A 34 19.32 -17.57 0.96
CA GLY A 34 18.21 -16.76 0.46
C GLY A 34 18.45 -16.42 -1.01
N SER A 35 17.37 -16.14 -1.71
CA SER A 35 17.42 -15.84 -3.16
C SER A 35 16.31 -14.90 -3.58
N ILE A 36 16.49 -14.24 -4.70
CA ILE A 36 15.44 -13.46 -5.33
C ILE A 36 15.26 -13.87 -6.80
N THR A 37 14.01 -14.04 -7.19
CA THR A 37 13.63 -14.27 -8.59
C THR A 37 12.92 -13.02 -9.11
N ILE A 38 13.40 -12.49 -10.22
CA ILE A 38 12.82 -11.32 -10.90
C ILE A 38 12.17 -11.83 -12.18
N ILE A 39 10.85 -11.67 -12.28
CA ILE A 39 10.09 -11.96 -13.51
C ILE A 39 9.99 -10.68 -14.32
N TYR A 40 10.35 -10.76 -15.58
CA TYR A 40 10.30 -9.63 -16.50
C TYR A 40 9.64 -10.01 -17.83
N ARG A 41 9.18 -9.00 -18.54
CA ARG A 41 8.68 -9.08 -19.91
C ARG A 41 9.61 -8.27 -20.80
N ASP A 42 10.02 -8.88 -21.89
CA ASP A 42 10.64 -8.19 -23.03
C ASP A 42 9.52 -7.56 -23.87
N ASN A 43 9.47 -6.23 -23.93
CA ASN A 43 8.38 -5.51 -24.60
C ASN A 43 8.49 -5.53 -26.13
N GLU A 44 9.65 -5.88 -26.68
CA GLU A 44 9.84 -6.01 -28.13
C GLU A 44 9.31 -7.35 -28.64
N THR A 45 9.56 -8.42 -27.90
CA THR A 45 9.16 -9.77 -28.29
C THR A 45 7.87 -10.23 -27.63
N GLY A 46 7.42 -9.57 -26.56
CA GLY A 46 6.31 -9.97 -25.72
C GLY A 46 6.62 -11.16 -24.81
N LYS A 47 7.82 -11.75 -24.90
CA LYS A 47 8.20 -12.93 -24.12
C LYS A 47 8.53 -12.58 -22.68
N LYS A 48 8.21 -13.50 -21.79
CA LYS A 48 8.61 -13.41 -20.39
C LYS A 48 9.87 -14.23 -20.10
N GLY A 49 10.65 -13.73 -19.15
CA GLY A 49 11.80 -14.41 -18.62
C GLY A 49 11.92 -14.21 -17.12
N PHE A 50 12.87 -14.90 -16.54
CA PHE A 50 13.24 -14.65 -15.15
C PHE A 50 14.77 -14.54 -14.99
N GLU A 51 15.19 -13.78 -13.98
CA GLU A 51 16.56 -13.78 -13.47
C GLU A 51 16.54 -14.29 -12.03
N TYR A 52 17.37 -15.30 -11.76
CA TYR A 52 17.54 -15.86 -10.44
C TYR A 52 18.88 -15.39 -9.85
N ILE A 53 18.81 -14.81 -8.67
CA ILE A 53 19.99 -14.32 -7.96
C ILE A 53 20.07 -15.02 -6.61
N ASP A 54 21.06 -15.90 -6.48
CA ASP A 54 21.41 -16.49 -5.18
C ASP A 54 22.15 -15.45 -4.34
N ASN A 55 21.90 -15.45 -3.04
CA ASN A 55 22.51 -14.52 -2.09
C ASN A 55 22.43 -13.04 -2.53
N PRO A 56 21.22 -12.49 -2.73
CA PRO A 56 21.05 -11.16 -3.29
C PRO A 56 21.66 -10.09 -2.40
N SER A 57 22.35 -9.13 -3.04
CA SER A 57 22.94 -7.98 -2.35
C SER A 57 21.90 -6.89 -2.06
N TYR A 58 22.17 -6.13 -1.02
CA TYR A 58 21.38 -4.98 -0.63
C TYR A 58 22.31 -3.79 -0.39
N THR A 59 21.97 -2.63 -0.92
CA THR A 59 22.75 -1.40 -0.75
C THR A 59 22.03 -0.48 0.21
N TYR A 60 22.76 0.01 1.20
CA TYR A 60 22.31 1.00 2.16
C TYR A 60 23.39 2.07 2.36
N TYR A 61 23.10 3.08 3.16
CA TYR A 61 23.95 4.24 3.29
C TYR A 61 24.18 4.58 4.76
N MET A 62 25.41 4.95 5.08
CA MET A 62 25.77 5.48 6.39
C MET A 62 26.35 6.88 6.25
N LEU A 63 25.85 7.82 7.06
CA LEU A 63 26.35 9.18 7.10
C LEU A 63 27.82 9.19 7.50
N LYS A 64 28.66 9.89 6.75
CA LYS A 64 30.07 10.07 7.09
C LYS A 64 30.22 10.86 8.38
N PRO A 65 31.19 10.53 9.28
CA PRO A 65 31.34 11.18 10.57
C PRO A 65 31.45 12.71 10.51
N GLU A 66 32.13 13.25 9.50
CA GLU A 66 32.29 14.69 9.29
C GLU A 66 30.96 15.41 9.01
N ASN A 67 29.93 14.66 8.57
CA ASN A 67 28.64 15.21 8.18
C ASN A 67 27.55 15.06 9.26
N TYR A 68 27.84 14.52 10.44
CA TYR A 68 26.83 14.23 11.47
C TYR A 68 26.00 15.43 11.91
N LYS A 69 26.50 16.66 11.77
CA LYS A 69 25.79 17.88 12.15
C LYS A 69 25.04 18.56 11.00
N SER A 70 25.22 18.10 9.75
CA SER A 70 24.72 18.79 8.56
C SER A 70 23.61 18.06 7.80
N TYR A 71 23.10 16.93 8.30
CA TYR A 71 22.05 16.18 7.63
C TYR A 71 20.63 16.57 8.07
N ASN A 72 19.68 16.37 7.17
CA ASN A 72 18.26 16.44 7.47
C ASN A 72 17.76 15.04 7.85
N GLN A 73 16.97 14.93 8.93
CA GLN A 73 16.46 13.64 9.40
C GLN A 73 15.43 12.98 8.46
N PHE A 74 14.88 13.71 7.49
CA PHE A 74 13.88 13.19 6.55
C PHE A 74 14.51 12.56 5.30
N TYR A 75 15.61 13.09 4.85
CA TYR A 75 16.42 12.53 3.78
C TYR A 75 17.85 13.06 3.89
N VAL A 76 18.76 12.39 3.21
CA VAL A 76 20.17 12.77 3.14
C VAL A 76 20.64 12.72 1.71
N ASP A 77 21.53 13.67 1.31
CA ASP A 77 22.23 13.60 0.03
C ASP A 77 23.23 12.43 0.05
N LYS A 78 23.18 11.58 -0.98
CA LYS A 78 24.09 10.42 -1.13
C LYS A 78 25.56 10.79 -1.00
N ASN A 79 25.95 11.98 -1.44
CA ASN A 79 27.33 12.44 -1.36
C ASN A 79 27.83 12.60 0.08
N LEU A 80 26.95 12.79 1.04
CA LEU A 80 27.27 12.89 2.45
C LEU A 80 27.44 11.53 3.14
N CYS A 81 27.17 10.45 2.43
CA CYS A 81 27.13 9.08 2.97
C CYS A 81 28.20 8.21 2.32
N ASP A 82 28.56 7.16 3.03
CA ASP A 82 29.22 5.99 2.48
C ASP A 82 28.17 5.03 1.95
N GLU A 83 28.33 4.59 0.70
CA GLU A 83 27.48 3.56 0.09
C GLU A 83 28.04 2.18 0.44
N ILE A 84 27.20 1.33 1.03
CA ILE A 84 27.57 0.02 1.56
C ILE A 84 26.70 -1.04 0.91
N THR A 85 27.32 -2.04 0.31
CA THR A 85 26.62 -3.17 -0.31
C THR A 85 27.02 -4.47 0.39
N VAL A 86 26.01 -5.19 0.89
CA VAL A 86 26.19 -6.47 1.61
C VAL A 86 25.18 -7.50 1.15
N PRO A 87 25.40 -8.80 1.36
CA PRO A 87 24.35 -9.78 1.21
C PRO A 87 23.16 -9.45 2.12
N TYR A 88 21.95 -9.51 1.59
CA TYR A 88 20.75 -9.11 2.36
C TYR A 88 20.55 -9.88 3.66
N LYS A 89 20.93 -11.17 3.68
CA LYS A 89 20.89 -12.00 4.89
C LYS A 89 21.80 -11.49 6.01
N ASP A 90 22.85 -10.76 5.67
CA ASP A 90 23.88 -10.28 6.61
C ASP A 90 23.68 -8.81 7.00
N LEU A 91 22.62 -8.13 6.47
CA LEU A 91 22.37 -6.71 6.66
C LEU A 91 22.36 -6.28 8.12
N GLU A 92 21.57 -6.93 8.98
CA GLU A 92 21.45 -6.58 10.40
C GLU A 92 22.79 -6.80 11.14
N LYS A 93 23.54 -7.86 10.79
CA LYS A 93 24.85 -8.12 11.37
C LYS A 93 25.89 -7.09 10.95
N ASP A 94 25.89 -6.68 9.68
CA ASP A 94 26.79 -5.64 9.19
C ASP A 94 26.49 -4.29 9.82
N LEU A 95 25.21 -3.92 9.94
CA LEU A 95 24.78 -2.74 10.68
C LEU A 95 25.28 -2.75 12.11
N ALA A 96 25.07 -3.85 12.85
CA ALA A 96 25.53 -3.99 14.23
C ALA A 96 27.06 -3.88 14.35
N THR A 97 27.80 -4.41 13.36
CA THR A 97 29.26 -4.33 13.31
C THR A 97 29.70 -2.86 13.15
N ARG A 98 29.14 -2.14 12.21
CA ARG A 98 29.50 -0.75 11.90
C ARG A 98 29.06 0.25 12.96
N LEU A 99 27.97 -0.05 13.64
CA LEU A 99 27.45 0.74 14.76
C LEU A 99 28.13 0.40 16.10
N ASN A 100 29.01 -0.61 16.11
CA ASN A 100 29.64 -1.16 17.32
C ASN A 100 28.62 -1.72 18.35
N GLU A 101 27.53 -2.33 17.82
CA GLU A 101 26.41 -2.89 18.60
C GLU A 101 26.28 -4.42 18.43
N LEU A 102 27.37 -5.14 18.19
CA LEU A 102 27.36 -6.59 18.00
C LEU A 102 26.81 -7.37 19.20
N ASP A 103 27.08 -6.89 20.41
CA ASP A 103 26.58 -7.53 21.64
C ASP A 103 25.05 -7.46 21.70
N PHE A 104 24.47 -6.30 21.35
CA PHE A 104 23.02 -6.14 21.22
C PHE A 104 22.44 -7.13 20.19
N TYR A 105 23.03 -7.22 19.02
CA TYR A 105 22.59 -8.13 17.96
C TYR A 105 22.60 -9.60 18.42
N TYR A 106 23.71 -10.07 19.01
CA TYR A 106 23.81 -11.45 19.45
C TYR A 106 22.94 -11.78 20.66
N ASN A 107 22.73 -10.83 21.57
CA ASN A 107 21.81 -11.02 22.71
C ASN A 107 20.38 -11.21 22.22
N ASN A 108 19.92 -10.42 21.28
CA ASN A 108 18.58 -10.58 20.68
C ASN A 108 18.42 -11.92 19.97
N LEU A 109 19.45 -12.41 19.29
CA LEU A 109 19.43 -13.75 18.68
C LEU A 109 19.33 -14.86 19.75
N LYS A 110 20.06 -14.75 20.86
CA LYS A 110 20.00 -15.72 21.98
C LYS A 110 18.60 -15.73 22.61
N MET A 111 17.99 -14.58 22.79
CA MET A 111 16.62 -14.42 23.34
C MET A 111 15.52 -14.81 22.32
N ARG A 112 15.89 -15.23 21.11
CA ARG A 112 14.96 -15.48 19.99
C ARG A 112 14.10 -14.27 19.59
N ASN A 113 14.51 -13.07 19.98
CA ASN A 113 13.84 -11.81 19.66
C ASN A 113 14.50 -11.12 18.44
N LYS A 114 14.41 -11.76 17.27
CA LYS A 114 14.97 -11.20 16.04
C LYS A 114 14.34 -9.84 15.64
N SER A 115 13.10 -9.60 16.05
CA SER A 115 12.42 -8.34 15.72
C SER A 115 13.05 -7.12 16.41
N ALA A 116 13.72 -7.30 17.55
CA ALA A 116 14.42 -6.22 18.24
C ALA A 116 15.61 -5.68 17.42
N ASN A 117 16.23 -6.50 16.56
CA ASN A 117 17.33 -6.04 15.70
C ASN A 117 16.88 -4.97 14.69
N LYS A 118 15.58 -4.83 14.43
CA LYS A 118 15.05 -3.74 13.60
C LYS A 118 15.37 -2.34 14.13
N VAL A 119 15.68 -2.22 15.42
CA VAL A 119 16.14 -0.97 16.03
C VAL A 119 17.43 -0.48 15.38
N LEU A 120 18.31 -1.36 14.90
CA LEU A 120 19.54 -0.99 14.20
C LEU A 120 19.26 -0.14 12.94
N HIS A 121 18.14 -0.41 12.25
CA HIS A 121 17.72 0.35 11.07
C HIS A 121 17.30 1.78 11.39
N THR A 122 16.97 2.07 12.64
CA THR A 122 16.49 3.40 13.07
C THR A 122 17.61 4.30 13.60
N ARG A 123 18.84 3.85 13.60
CA ARG A 123 19.98 4.66 14.07
C ARG A 123 20.14 5.93 13.23
N PRO A 124 20.42 7.10 13.84
CA PRO A 124 20.42 8.40 13.16
C PRO A 124 21.34 8.50 11.93
N VAL A 125 22.37 7.68 11.89
CA VAL A 125 23.38 7.68 10.83
C VAL A 125 23.09 6.67 9.72
N VAL A 126 22.00 5.88 9.83
CA VAL A 126 21.66 4.80 8.91
C VAL A 126 20.51 5.23 8.02
N PHE A 127 20.62 5.00 6.70
CA PHE A 127 19.62 5.38 5.70
C PHE A 127 19.41 4.28 4.67
N GLY A 128 18.19 4.17 4.16
CA GLY A 128 17.82 3.27 3.05
C GLY A 128 17.78 1.79 3.41
N THR A 129 17.62 1.43 4.69
CA THR A 129 17.57 0.02 5.14
C THR A 129 16.14 -0.50 5.38
N ASP A 130 15.13 0.33 5.31
CA ASP A 130 13.73 0.02 5.61
C ASP A 130 12.94 -0.47 4.39
N MET A 131 13.49 -0.33 3.20
CA MET A 131 12.85 -0.82 1.98
C MET A 131 12.94 -2.36 1.91
N HIS A 132 11.78 -3.02 1.75
CA HIS A 132 11.76 -4.46 1.55
C HIS A 132 12.54 -4.86 0.30
N ILE A 133 13.32 -5.96 0.36
CA ILE A 133 14.22 -6.37 -0.73
C ILE A 133 13.52 -6.54 -2.08
N ASN A 134 12.28 -6.99 -2.12
CA ASN A 134 11.52 -7.06 -3.37
C ASN A 134 11.31 -5.66 -4.00
N ASN A 135 11.02 -4.64 -3.19
CA ASN A 135 10.86 -3.26 -3.66
C ASN A 135 12.21 -2.66 -4.06
N PHE A 136 13.29 -2.99 -3.33
CA PHE A 136 14.65 -2.61 -3.67
C PHE A 136 15.05 -3.10 -5.08
N TYR A 137 14.79 -4.37 -5.38
CA TYR A 137 15.09 -4.92 -6.71
C TYR A 137 14.14 -4.38 -7.81
N ARG A 138 12.90 -4.04 -7.48
CA ARG A 138 12.00 -3.31 -8.41
C ARG A 138 12.53 -1.92 -8.73
N LYS A 139 13.01 -1.19 -7.73
CA LYS A 139 13.65 0.12 -7.90
C LYS A 139 14.90 -0.02 -8.78
N LYS A 140 15.80 -0.94 -8.45
CA LYS A 140 17.01 -1.21 -9.23
C LYS A 140 16.72 -1.59 -10.68
N PHE A 141 15.67 -2.39 -10.90
CA PHE A 141 15.21 -2.73 -12.24
C PHE A 141 14.74 -1.49 -13.01
N ALA A 142 13.94 -0.63 -12.37
CA ALA A 142 13.42 0.60 -12.98
C ALA A 142 14.54 1.63 -13.28
N GLU A 143 15.65 1.60 -12.53
CA GLU A 143 16.85 2.43 -12.79
C GLU A 143 17.66 1.90 -13.98
N GLU A 144 17.59 0.62 -14.28
CA GLU A 144 18.39 -0.01 -15.35
C GLU A 144 17.63 -0.21 -16.67
N TYR A 145 16.29 -0.31 -16.64
CA TYR A 145 15.45 -0.63 -17.80
C TYR A 145 14.28 0.35 -17.96
N THR A 146 13.64 0.35 -19.15
CA THR A 146 12.54 1.28 -19.45
C THR A 146 11.34 1.13 -18.53
N ASN A 147 11.09 -0.09 -18.05
CA ASN A 147 10.00 -0.42 -17.14
C ASN A 147 8.63 0.14 -17.60
N SER A 148 8.34 0.00 -18.89
CA SER A 148 7.17 0.56 -19.57
C SER A 148 5.88 -0.14 -19.13
N VAL A 149 4.77 0.59 -19.14
CA VAL A 149 3.41 0.07 -18.87
C VAL A 149 2.49 0.17 -20.10
N GLY A 150 3.03 0.53 -21.25
CA GLY A 150 2.27 0.86 -22.47
C GLY A 150 1.79 -0.33 -23.31
N PHE A 151 1.81 -1.56 -22.82
CA PHE A 151 1.32 -2.74 -23.52
C PHE A 151 0.01 -3.26 -22.95
N LYS A 152 -0.76 -3.97 -23.77
CA LYS A 152 -2.00 -4.63 -23.33
C LYS A 152 -1.65 -5.81 -22.41
N LEU A 153 -2.21 -5.81 -21.21
CA LEU A 153 -2.10 -6.94 -20.28
C LEU A 153 -3.01 -8.09 -20.73
N THR A 154 -2.53 -9.31 -20.52
CA THR A 154 -3.29 -10.54 -20.72
C THR A 154 -3.65 -11.17 -19.38
N LYS A 155 -4.88 -11.65 -19.25
CA LYS A 155 -5.42 -12.20 -18.01
C LYS A 155 -5.98 -13.61 -18.25
N ALA A 156 -5.87 -14.46 -17.25
CA ALA A 156 -6.62 -15.71 -17.18
C ALA A 156 -7.54 -15.66 -15.97
N TYR A 157 -8.78 -16.03 -16.13
CA TYR A 157 -9.81 -16.07 -15.08
C TYR A 157 -10.06 -17.52 -14.73
N LEU A 158 -9.99 -17.86 -13.45
CA LEU A 158 -10.09 -19.23 -12.93
C LEU A 158 -11.28 -19.33 -11.97
N ASP A 159 -11.98 -20.45 -12.03
CA ASP A 159 -13.01 -20.84 -11.07
C ASP A 159 -13.07 -22.36 -10.96
N ILE A 160 -13.17 -22.91 -9.74
CA ILE A 160 -13.23 -24.36 -9.50
C ILE A 160 -14.57 -24.74 -8.91
N GLU A 161 -15.05 -25.94 -9.29
CA GLU A 161 -16.20 -26.58 -8.67
C GLU A 161 -15.78 -27.89 -8.00
N VAL A 162 -16.35 -28.15 -6.84
CA VAL A 162 -15.97 -29.28 -5.99
C VAL A 162 -17.17 -30.22 -5.81
N ASP A 163 -16.94 -31.52 -5.92
CA ASP A 163 -17.96 -32.54 -5.67
C ASP A 163 -18.22 -32.72 -4.18
N GLY A 164 -19.00 -31.81 -3.62
CA GLY A 164 -19.33 -31.79 -2.18
C GLY A 164 -20.45 -32.75 -1.78
N ILE A 165 -20.94 -33.68 -2.64
CA ILE A 165 -22.07 -34.53 -2.32
C ILE A 165 -21.80 -35.42 -1.11
N ASN A 166 -20.56 -35.84 -0.92
CA ASN A 166 -20.12 -36.68 0.19
C ASN A 166 -19.31 -35.93 1.26
N ALA A 167 -19.34 -34.58 1.26
CA ALA A 167 -18.65 -33.80 2.27
C ALA A 167 -19.21 -34.09 3.68
N VAL A 168 -18.35 -34.03 4.69
CA VAL A 168 -18.76 -34.27 6.09
C VAL A 168 -19.66 -33.17 6.59
N ASP A 169 -19.39 -31.93 6.19
CA ASP A 169 -20.17 -30.75 6.51
C ASP A 169 -20.93 -30.25 5.25
N ASP A 170 -21.83 -29.29 5.42
CA ASP A 170 -22.55 -28.65 4.29
C ASP A 170 -21.61 -27.96 3.31
N PHE A 171 -20.39 -27.65 3.73
CA PHE A 171 -19.32 -27.08 2.91
C PHE A 171 -18.04 -27.92 3.02
N PRO A 172 -17.44 -28.40 1.91
CA PRO A 172 -16.22 -29.21 1.97
C PRO A 172 -15.06 -28.48 2.64
N GLN A 173 -14.30 -29.18 3.49
CA GLN A 173 -13.05 -28.67 4.01
C GLN A 173 -11.99 -28.63 2.91
N LEU A 174 -10.91 -27.85 3.10
CA LEU A 174 -9.88 -27.68 2.10
C LEU A 174 -9.27 -29.02 1.69
N GLY A 175 -9.41 -29.37 0.41
CA GLY A 175 -8.89 -30.59 -0.17
C GLY A 175 -9.66 -31.87 0.15
N GLU A 176 -10.81 -31.78 0.83
CA GLU A 176 -11.62 -32.95 1.24
C GLU A 176 -12.22 -33.70 0.05
N CYS A 177 -12.88 -32.98 -0.84
CA CYS A 177 -13.64 -33.55 -1.94
C CYS A 177 -12.91 -33.35 -3.29
N PRO A 178 -13.21 -34.21 -4.29
CA PRO A 178 -12.64 -34.04 -5.63
C PRO A 178 -13.07 -32.73 -6.29
N ILE A 179 -12.15 -32.14 -7.06
CA ILE A 179 -12.46 -31.05 -7.99
C ILE A 179 -13.08 -31.70 -9.25
N ASN A 180 -14.34 -31.45 -9.50
CA ASN A 180 -15.08 -32.09 -10.59
C ASN A 180 -15.18 -31.25 -11.87
N ALA A 181 -15.09 -29.93 -11.78
CA ALA A 181 -15.03 -29.05 -12.92
C ALA A 181 -14.14 -27.82 -12.64
N VAL A 182 -13.46 -27.35 -13.66
CA VAL A 182 -12.68 -26.10 -13.60
C VAL A 182 -12.87 -25.34 -14.90
N ALA A 183 -13.19 -24.06 -14.80
CA ALA A 183 -13.23 -23.15 -15.91
C ALA A 183 -12.00 -22.22 -15.91
N VAL A 184 -11.39 -22.01 -17.08
CA VAL A 184 -10.32 -21.04 -17.27
C VAL A 184 -10.57 -20.23 -18.53
N PHE A 185 -10.87 -18.95 -18.41
CA PHE A 185 -10.88 -18.07 -19.59
C PHE A 185 -9.50 -17.44 -19.74
N ASN A 186 -8.80 -17.74 -20.83
CA ASN A 186 -7.44 -17.30 -21.07
C ASN A 186 -7.38 -16.30 -22.24
N GLU A 187 -7.01 -15.06 -21.98
CA GLU A 187 -6.94 -13.98 -22.98
C GLU A 187 -5.71 -14.08 -23.91
N VAL A 188 -4.74 -14.96 -23.62
CA VAL A 188 -3.55 -15.09 -24.47
C VAL A 188 -3.87 -15.80 -25.77
N ASP A 189 -4.66 -16.87 -25.70
CA ASP A 189 -5.10 -17.70 -26.84
C ASP A 189 -6.60 -17.54 -27.12
N ASP A 190 -7.25 -16.61 -26.43
CA ASP A 190 -8.68 -16.31 -26.54
C ASP A 190 -9.55 -17.58 -26.41
N THR A 191 -9.25 -18.40 -25.40
CA THR A 191 -9.89 -19.69 -25.20
C THR A 191 -10.50 -19.81 -23.79
N LEU A 192 -11.74 -20.26 -23.77
CA LEU A 192 -12.43 -20.69 -22.57
C LEU A 192 -12.26 -22.21 -22.42
N TYR A 193 -11.49 -22.64 -21.48
CA TYR A 193 -11.28 -24.04 -21.15
C TYR A 193 -12.28 -24.54 -20.13
N SER A 194 -12.90 -25.69 -20.38
CA SER A 194 -13.70 -26.47 -19.44
C SER A 194 -12.99 -27.79 -19.17
N PHE A 195 -12.39 -27.92 -17.99
CA PHE A 195 -11.73 -29.16 -17.55
C PHE A 195 -12.72 -29.93 -16.66
N ILE A 196 -13.03 -31.17 -17.00
CA ILE A 196 -14.07 -31.97 -16.36
C ILE A 196 -13.48 -33.30 -15.90
N LEU A 197 -13.69 -33.64 -14.63
CA LEU A 197 -13.35 -34.96 -14.10
C LEU A 197 -14.47 -35.94 -14.44
N ARG A 198 -14.12 -37.06 -15.08
CA ARG A 198 -15.08 -38.14 -15.28
C ARG A 198 -15.47 -38.79 -13.97
N THR A 199 -16.76 -38.82 -13.72
CA THR A 199 -17.39 -39.48 -12.59
C THR A 199 -18.31 -40.58 -13.16
N PRO A 200 -17.81 -41.80 -13.38
CA PRO A 200 -18.55 -42.83 -14.13
C PRO A 200 -19.91 -43.19 -13.55
N ASP A 201 -20.05 -43.01 -12.22
CA ASP A 201 -21.34 -43.26 -11.51
C ASP A 201 -22.36 -42.13 -11.72
N ASN A 202 -21.95 -40.99 -12.31
CA ASN A 202 -22.86 -39.91 -12.68
C ASN A 202 -23.28 -40.04 -14.15
N GLN A 203 -24.46 -40.65 -14.37
CA GLN A 203 -24.98 -40.87 -15.75
C GLN A 203 -25.16 -39.54 -16.51
N LEU A 204 -25.54 -38.46 -15.85
CA LEU A 204 -25.73 -37.15 -16.49
C LEU A 204 -24.41 -36.58 -17.04
N MET A 205 -23.31 -36.87 -16.37
CA MET A 205 -21.96 -36.50 -16.85
C MET A 205 -21.61 -37.31 -18.10
N VAL A 206 -21.86 -38.63 -18.09
CA VAL A 206 -21.62 -39.50 -19.25
C VAL A 206 -22.47 -39.07 -20.44
N ASP A 207 -23.73 -38.73 -20.21
CA ASP A 207 -24.64 -38.24 -21.25
C ASP A 207 -24.18 -36.86 -21.77
N PHE A 208 -23.64 -35.98 -20.89
CA PHE A 208 -23.07 -34.71 -21.33
C PHE A 208 -21.79 -34.86 -22.16
N GLU A 209 -20.90 -35.80 -21.84
CA GLU A 209 -19.71 -36.09 -22.66
C GLU A 209 -20.12 -36.50 -24.07
N ARG A 210 -21.14 -37.37 -24.21
CA ARG A 210 -21.69 -37.73 -25.50
C ARG A 210 -22.34 -36.52 -26.20
N TYR A 211 -23.07 -35.70 -25.45
CA TYR A 211 -23.72 -34.51 -25.99
C TYR A 211 -22.72 -33.55 -26.62
N VAL A 212 -21.58 -33.28 -25.97
CA VAL A 212 -20.52 -32.41 -26.51
C VAL A 212 -19.90 -32.95 -27.79
N GLN A 213 -19.87 -34.29 -28.00
CA GLN A 213 -19.39 -34.92 -29.23
C GLN A 213 -20.39 -34.81 -30.38
N GLU A 214 -21.68 -34.80 -30.08
CA GLU A 214 -22.75 -34.85 -31.07
C GLU A 214 -23.34 -33.48 -31.43
N HIS A 215 -23.12 -32.46 -30.57
CA HIS A 215 -23.71 -31.12 -30.67
C HIS A 215 -22.68 -30.02 -30.56
N ASP A 216 -23.00 -28.85 -31.08
CA ASP A 216 -22.17 -27.64 -30.97
C ASP A 216 -22.42 -26.93 -29.63
N PHE A 217 -21.78 -27.45 -28.58
CA PHE A 217 -21.90 -26.90 -27.23
C PHE A 217 -21.30 -25.47 -27.12
N GLU A 218 -20.28 -25.16 -27.93
CA GLU A 218 -19.70 -23.80 -27.98
C GLU A 218 -20.75 -22.77 -28.41
N LYS A 219 -21.48 -23.09 -29.47
CA LYS A 219 -22.54 -22.21 -29.99
C LYS A 219 -23.67 -22.06 -28.96
N GLU A 220 -24.10 -23.15 -28.35
CA GLU A 220 -25.13 -23.10 -27.30
C GLU A 220 -24.73 -22.20 -26.14
N PHE A 221 -23.49 -22.35 -25.66
CA PHE A 221 -22.98 -21.52 -24.58
C PHE A 221 -22.86 -20.05 -24.99
N LYS A 222 -22.39 -19.75 -26.20
CA LYS A 222 -22.34 -18.37 -26.72
C LYS A 222 -23.72 -17.73 -26.83
N ASP A 223 -24.70 -18.48 -27.31
CA ASP A 223 -26.10 -18.01 -27.42
C ASP A 223 -26.67 -17.70 -26.01
N PHE A 224 -26.37 -18.55 -25.02
CA PHE A 224 -26.70 -18.28 -23.63
C PHE A 224 -26.01 -16.99 -23.10
N LEU A 225 -24.69 -16.86 -23.30
CA LEU A 225 -23.92 -15.71 -22.83
C LEU A 225 -24.44 -14.39 -23.42
N TYR A 226 -24.71 -14.34 -24.70
CA TYR A 226 -25.20 -13.11 -25.33
C TYR A 226 -26.50 -12.61 -24.73
N ASN A 227 -27.37 -13.51 -24.31
CA ASN A 227 -28.58 -13.15 -23.57
C ASN A 227 -28.26 -12.69 -22.16
N ASN A 228 -27.34 -13.36 -21.47
CA ASN A 228 -26.99 -13.11 -20.08
C ASN A 228 -26.23 -11.79 -19.88
N VAL A 229 -25.41 -11.35 -20.82
CA VAL A 229 -24.64 -10.11 -20.77
C VAL A 229 -25.35 -8.91 -21.42
N GLY A 230 -26.64 -8.96 -21.67
CA GLY A 230 -27.40 -7.85 -22.24
C GLY A 230 -27.25 -7.66 -23.75
N GLY A 231 -27.00 -8.76 -24.47
CA GLY A 231 -26.94 -8.80 -25.91
C GLY A 231 -25.54 -8.64 -26.51
N TRP A 232 -25.43 -8.95 -27.82
CA TRP A 232 -24.17 -9.05 -28.51
C TRP A 232 -23.34 -7.76 -28.52
N LYS A 233 -23.95 -6.56 -28.52
CA LYS A 233 -23.24 -5.28 -28.44
C LYS A 233 -22.45 -5.15 -27.14
N ASN A 234 -23.01 -5.63 -26.06
CA ASN A 234 -22.34 -5.60 -24.76
C ASN A 234 -21.27 -6.69 -24.71
N ALA A 235 -21.57 -7.89 -25.23
CA ALA A 235 -20.58 -8.97 -25.38
C ALA A 235 -19.34 -8.51 -26.17
N TYR A 236 -19.55 -7.81 -27.28
CA TYR A 236 -18.45 -7.21 -28.08
C TYR A 236 -17.61 -6.23 -27.26
N ARG A 237 -18.23 -5.32 -26.52
CA ARG A 237 -17.50 -4.37 -25.66
C ARG A 237 -16.69 -5.03 -24.55
N MET A 238 -17.05 -6.24 -24.17
CA MET A 238 -16.38 -7.04 -23.15
C MET A 238 -15.37 -8.06 -23.74
N GLY A 239 -15.16 -8.04 -25.05
CA GLY A 239 -14.23 -8.95 -25.74
C GLY A 239 -14.66 -10.41 -25.67
N LEU A 240 -15.96 -10.66 -25.88
CA LEU A 240 -16.56 -12.00 -25.87
C LEU A 240 -17.00 -12.47 -27.27
N GLU A 241 -16.57 -11.79 -28.35
CA GLU A 241 -17.01 -12.08 -29.70
C GLU A 241 -16.29 -13.24 -30.38
N THR A 242 -15.04 -13.50 -29.98
CA THR A 242 -14.15 -14.39 -30.78
C THR A 242 -13.59 -15.60 -30.04
N PHE A 243 -13.88 -15.75 -28.76
CA PHE A 243 -13.26 -16.84 -27.99
C PHE A 243 -13.68 -18.22 -28.46
N ASN A 244 -12.80 -19.22 -28.25
CA ASN A 244 -13.08 -20.63 -28.50
C ASN A 244 -13.47 -21.32 -27.18
N LEU A 245 -14.38 -22.29 -27.20
CA LEU A 245 -14.67 -23.14 -26.05
C LEU A 245 -14.05 -24.52 -26.26
N VAL A 246 -13.16 -24.91 -25.33
CA VAL A 246 -12.50 -26.23 -25.39
C VAL A 246 -12.89 -27.03 -24.16
N THR A 247 -13.66 -28.12 -24.34
CA THR A 247 -14.07 -29.02 -23.26
C THR A 247 -13.18 -30.26 -23.24
N ILE A 248 -12.57 -30.55 -22.09
CA ILE A 248 -11.63 -31.68 -21.93
C ILE A 248 -12.03 -32.50 -20.71
N PHE A 249 -12.18 -33.83 -20.95
CA PHE A 249 -12.54 -34.79 -19.92
C PHE A 249 -11.31 -35.58 -19.45
N PHE A 250 -11.17 -35.76 -18.13
CA PHE A 250 -10.06 -36.45 -17.49
C PHE A 250 -10.53 -37.64 -16.68
N ASP A 251 -9.79 -38.75 -16.75
CA ASP A 251 -10.04 -39.92 -15.89
C ASP A 251 -9.47 -39.79 -14.50
N ASN A 252 -8.41 -38.95 -14.35
CA ASN A 252 -7.72 -38.75 -13.09
C ASN A 252 -7.76 -37.27 -12.71
N GLU A 253 -8.07 -36.99 -11.44
CA GLU A 253 -8.15 -35.63 -10.92
C GLU A 253 -6.80 -34.89 -10.99
N ILE A 254 -5.68 -35.59 -10.69
CA ILE A 254 -4.35 -34.95 -10.73
C ILE A 254 -4.00 -34.53 -12.16
N ASP A 255 -4.41 -35.27 -13.20
CA ASP A 255 -4.19 -34.93 -14.59
C ASP A 255 -5.02 -33.69 -14.98
N LEU A 256 -6.25 -33.58 -14.48
CA LEU A 256 -7.08 -32.38 -14.63
C LEU A 256 -6.36 -31.17 -14.05
N ILE A 257 -5.96 -31.23 -12.77
CA ILE A 257 -5.28 -30.13 -12.09
C ILE A 257 -3.95 -29.76 -12.78
N ALA A 258 -3.15 -30.76 -13.16
CA ALA A 258 -1.88 -30.53 -13.84
C ALA A 258 -2.06 -29.83 -15.21
N ASN A 259 -3.13 -30.16 -15.95
CA ASN A 259 -3.41 -29.53 -17.24
C ASN A 259 -3.86 -28.06 -17.10
N ILE A 260 -4.55 -27.66 -16.04
CA ILE A 260 -4.85 -26.25 -15.75
C ILE A 260 -3.54 -25.44 -15.71
N PHE A 261 -2.60 -25.87 -14.84
CA PHE A 261 -1.33 -25.16 -14.70
C PHE A 261 -0.42 -25.33 -15.91
N ARG A 262 -0.51 -26.43 -16.65
CA ARG A 262 0.17 -26.58 -17.92
C ARG A 262 -0.27 -25.54 -18.94
N VAL A 263 -1.58 -25.30 -19.09
CA VAL A 263 -2.10 -24.24 -19.97
C VAL A 263 -1.59 -22.88 -19.51
N ILE A 264 -1.70 -22.55 -18.24
CA ILE A 264 -1.23 -21.27 -17.67
C ILE A 264 0.28 -21.09 -17.88
N ASN A 265 1.08 -22.13 -17.64
CA ASN A 265 2.54 -22.06 -17.76
C ASN A 265 3.03 -22.00 -19.21
N ILE A 266 2.28 -22.54 -20.18
CA ILE A 266 2.59 -22.45 -21.62
C ILE A 266 2.18 -21.07 -22.16
N THR A 267 0.97 -20.63 -21.86
CA THR A 267 0.42 -19.37 -22.39
C THR A 267 0.96 -18.15 -21.65
N GLN A 268 1.36 -18.31 -20.41
CA GLN A 268 1.94 -17.28 -19.55
C GLN A 268 1.13 -15.96 -19.53
N PRO A 269 -0.18 -15.95 -19.16
CA PRO A 269 -0.91 -14.72 -18.99
C PRO A 269 -0.19 -13.83 -17.97
N ASP A 270 -0.35 -12.50 -18.07
CA ASP A 270 0.27 -11.57 -17.11
C ASP A 270 -0.28 -11.77 -15.70
N PHE A 271 -1.60 -11.99 -15.63
CA PHE A 271 -2.30 -12.25 -14.38
C PHE A 271 -3.19 -13.50 -14.46
N VAL A 272 -3.24 -14.22 -13.35
CA VAL A 272 -4.24 -15.25 -13.08
C VAL A 272 -5.15 -14.73 -11.98
N LEU A 273 -6.43 -14.67 -12.24
CA LEU A 273 -7.45 -14.05 -11.41
C LEU A 273 -8.48 -15.10 -10.99
N ALA A 274 -8.94 -15.02 -9.76
CA ALA A 274 -10.13 -15.70 -9.27
C ALA A 274 -10.94 -14.73 -8.42
N TRP A 275 -12.26 -14.88 -8.40
CA TRP A 275 -13.14 -14.12 -7.53
C TRP A 275 -13.23 -14.79 -6.18
N ASN A 276 -12.64 -14.19 -5.14
CA ASN A 276 -12.41 -14.81 -3.83
C ASN A 276 -11.40 -15.96 -3.89
N MET A 277 -10.22 -15.67 -4.43
CA MET A 277 -9.11 -16.62 -4.60
C MET A 277 -8.73 -17.37 -3.31
N ALA A 278 -9.14 -16.86 -2.15
CA ALA A 278 -8.96 -17.49 -0.85
C ALA A 278 -9.63 -18.88 -0.74
N PHE A 279 -10.54 -19.22 -1.65
CA PHE A 279 -11.09 -20.55 -1.77
C PHE A 279 -10.31 -21.39 -2.80
N ASP A 280 -10.22 -20.93 -4.04
CA ASP A 280 -9.74 -21.72 -5.19
C ASP A 280 -8.30 -22.22 -5.00
N ILE A 281 -7.36 -21.32 -4.79
CA ILE A 281 -5.94 -21.66 -4.73
C ILE A 281 -5.59 -22.49 -3.49
N PRO A 282 -6.05 -22.15 -2.26
CA PRO A 282 -5.86 -23.02 -1.11
C PRO A 282 -6.47 -24.41 -1.27
N TYR A 283 -7.66 -24.49 -1.89
CA TYR A 283 -8.32 -25.78 -2.13
C TYR A 283 -7.48 -26.65 -3.08
N ILE A 284 -7.06 -26.11 -4.22
CA ILE A 284 -6.19 -26.81 -5.19
C ILE A 284 -4.89 -27.30 -4.51
N ILE A 285 -4.21 -26.43 -3.74
CA ILE A 285 -2.97 -26.80 -3.04
C ILE A 285 -3.20 -27.95 -2.06
N ALA A 286 -4.25 -27.84 -1.25
CA ALA A 286 -4.62 -28.88 -0.28
C ALA A 286 -5.01 -30.19 -0.98
N ARG A 287 -5.76 -30.09 -2.10
CA ARG A 287 -6.20 -31.27 -2.86
C ARG A 287 -5.04 -32.01 -3.51
N ILE A 288 -4.06 -31.31 -4.13
CA ILE A 288 -2.85 -31.93 -4.67
C ILE A 288 -2.13 -32.70 -3.56
N SER A 289 -2.00 -32.08 -2.37
CA SER A 289 -1.34 -32.74 -1.22
C SER A 289 -2.13 -33.96 -0.74
N ALA A 290 -3.47 -33.90 -0.69
CA ALA A 290 -4.34 -35.01 -0.33
C ALA A 290 -4.23 -36.20 -1.33
N LEU A 291 -3.98 -35.88 -2.60
CA LEU A 291 -3.69 -36.88 -3.64
C LEU A 291 -2.28 -37.46 -3.57
N GLY A 292 -1.43 -37.01 -2.63
CA GLY A 292 -0.08 -37.52 -2.39
C GLY A 292 1.01 -36.87 -3.27
N TYR A 293 0.75 -35.72 -3.89
CA TYR A 293 1.72 -35.01 -4.72
C TYR A 293 2.21 -33.72 -4.05
N ASP A 294 3.39 -33.25 -4.46
CA ASP A 294 3.91 -31.94 -4.08
C ASP A 294 3.25 -30.84 -4.94
N PRO A 295 2.50 -29.89 -4.33
CA PRO A 295 1.87 -28.79 -5.07
C PRO A 295 2.85 -27.98 -5.91
N THR A 296 4.09 -27.81 -5.44
CA THR A 296 5.10 -27.03 -6.20
C THR A 296 5.53 -27.74 -7.49
N SER A 297 5.46 -29.07 -7.53
CA SER A 297 5.81 -29.84 -8.71
C SER A 297 4.74 -29.80 -9.81
N ILE A 298 3.48 -29.56 -9.42
CA ILE A 298 2.34 -29.51 -10.31
C ILE A 298 2.05 -28.07 -10.80
N ILE A 299 2.10 -27.11 -9.87
CA ILE A 299 1.68 -25.73 -10.13
C ILE A 299 2.81 -24.90 -10.75
N CYS A 300 4.05 -25.05 -10.25
CA CYS A 300 5.15 -24.20 -10.67
C CYS A 300 5.88 -24.74 -11.91
N PRO A 301 6.29 -23.86 -12.85
CA PRO A 301 7.13 -24.28 -13.97
C PRO A 301 8.40 -25.01 -13.51
N PRO A 302 8.81 -26.08 -14.21
CA PRO A 302 9.94 -26.91 -13.81
C PRO A 302 11.28 -26.17 -13.78
N GLU A 303 11.46 -25.16 -14.61
CA GLU A 303 12.70 -24.39 -14.76
C GLU A 303 13.01 -23.43 -13.60
N PHE A 304 12.05 -23.15 -12.73
CA PHE A 304 12.30 -22.29 -11.57
C PHE A 304 13.18 -23.01 -10.55
N PRO A 305 14.35 -22.45 -10.18
CA PRO A 305 15.31 -23.14 -9.30
C PRO A 305 14.83 -23.22 -7.85
N VAL A 306 14.02 -22.25 -7.40
CA VAL A 306 13.39 -22.27 -6.08
C VAL A 306 11.89 -22.06 -6.25
N LYS A 307 11.12 -23.06 -5.82
CA LYS A 307 9.68 -23.10 -5.98
C LYS A 307 8.96 -22.78 -4.68
N SER A 308 7.86 -22.10 -4.79
CA SER A 308 6.94 -21.80 -3.70
C SER A 308 5.51 -21.80 -4.24
N CYS A 309 4.61 -22.32 -3.44
CA CYS A 309 3.20 -22.37 -3.76
C CYS A 309 2.39 -22.33 -2.45
N PHE A 310 1.91 -21.17 -2.07
CA PHE A 310 1.00 -21.00 -0.94
C PHE A 310 0.11 -19.78 -1.10
N TYR A 311 -0.98 -19.78 -0.36
CA TYR A 311 -1.86 -18.62 -0.22
C TYR A 311 -1.81 -18.16 1.24
N LYS A 312 -1.66 -16.86 1.46
CA LYS A 312 -1.66 -16.25 2.78
C LYS A 312 -2.94 -15.47 2.98
N VAL A 313 -3.72 -15.88 3.96
CA VAL A 313 -4.94 -15.19 4.39
C VAL A 313 -4.58 -14.10 5.40
N ASP A 314 -5.17 -12.93 5.24
CA ASP A 314 -5.11 -11.83 6.22
C ASP A 314 -6.18 -12.07 7.29
N THR A 315 -5.74 -12.43 8.49
CA THR A 315 -6.63 -12.69 9.64
C THR A 315 -6.98 -11.44 10.44
N TYR A 316 -6.41 -10.27 10.10
CA TYR A 316 -6.62 -9.02 10.82
C TYR A 316 -7.79 -8.19 10.28
N HIS A 317 -8.19 -8.43 9.04
CA HIS A 317 -9.22 -7.65 8.36
C HIS A 317 -10.28 -8.59 7.77
N ASP A 318 -11.53 -8.42 8.19
CA ASP A 318 -12.67 -9.17 7.65
C ASP A 318 -13.28 -8.48 6.42
N ASP A 319 -13.15 -7.16 6.31
CA ASP A 319 -13.65 -6.38 5.18
C ASP A 319 -12.77 -6.58 3.94
N ALA A 320 -13.39 -6.99 2.83
CA ALA A 320 -12.73 -7.22 1.54
C ALA A 320 -11.88 -6.02 1.07
N GLY A 321 -12.31 -4.79 1.32
CA GLY A 321 -11.59 -3.56 0.95
C GLY A 321 -10.28 -3.33 1.72
N HIS A 322 -10.07 -4.03 2.82
CA HIS A 322 -8.90 -3.92 3.67
C HIS A 322 -8.03 -5.18 3.72
N LYS A 323 -8.52 -6.31 3.19
CA LYS A 323 -7.79 -7.57 3.17
C LYS A 323 -6.45 -7.45 2.46
N GLY A 324 -5.45 -8.10 3.04
CA GLY A 324 -4.09 -8.19 2.51
C GLY A 324 -3.71 -9.60 2.08
N ASP A 325 -4.70 -10.42 1.70
CA ASP A 325 -4.50 -11.77 1.19
C ASP A 325 -3.64 -11.77 -0.07
N TYR A 326 -2.83 -12.80 -0.23
CA TYR A 326 -2.06 -12.94 -1.46
C TYR A 326 -1.63 -14.39 -1.72
N ALA A 327 -1.54 -14.73 -3.00
CA ALA A 327 -0.88 -15.93 -3.47
C ALA A 327 0.63 -15.69 -3.66
N ASP A 328 1.46 -16.61 -3.22
CA ASP A 328 2.89 -16.65 -3.49
C ASP A 328 3.20 -17.93 -4.27
N ILE A 329 3.15 -17.81 -5.58
CA ILE A 329 3.35 -18.91 -6.52
C ILE A 329 4.51 -18.55 -7.43
N SER A 330 5.52 -19.44 -7.51
CA SER A 330 6.62 -19.31 -8.46
C SER A 330 6.08 -19.57 -9.86
N SER A 331 5.84 -18.52 -10.63
CA SER A 331 5.23 -18.54 -11.95
C SER A 331 5.63 -17.32 -12.78
N TYR A 332 5.49 -17.40 -14.09
CA TYR A 332 5.56 -16.24 -15.00
C TYR A 332 4.36 -15.31 -14.87
N SER A 333 3.26 -15.81 -14.31
CA SER A 333 2.03 -15.08 -14.08
C SER A 333 1.91 -14.61 -12.62
N VAL A 334 1.25 -13.48 -12.41
CA VAL A 334 0.94 -12.96 -11.06
C VAL A 334 -0.47 -13.38 -10.69
N TYR A 335 -0.63 -14.04 -9.54
CA TYR A 335 -1.92 -14.48 -9.03
C TYR A 335 -2.52 -13.41 -8.13
N LEU A 336 -3.72 -12.91 -8.44
CA LEU A 336 -4.40 -11.87 -7.67
C LEU A 336 -5.88 -12.23 -7.44
N ASP A 337 -6.32 -12.03 -6.21
CA ASP A 337 -7.75 -12.07 -5.87
C ASP A 337 -8.46 -10.86 -6.47
N GLN A 338 -9.32 -11.09 -7.48
CA GLN A 338 -10.01 -10.02 -8.20
C GLN A 338 -11.01 -9.27 -7.31
N MET A 339 -11.70 -9.98 -6.41
CA MET A 339 -12.66 -9.37 -5.47
C MET A 339 -11.95 -8.37 -4.55
N ILE A 340 -10.78 -8.73 -4.02
CA ILE A 340 -9.99 -7.84 -3.16
C ILE A 340 -9.52 -6.61 -3.94
N GLN A 341 -9.06 -6.77 -5.20
CA GLN A 341 -8.65 -5.63 -6.02
C GLN A 341 -9.83 -4.68 -6.28
N PHE A 342 -10.99 -5.22 -6.64
CA PHE A 342 -12.21 -4.46 -6.83
C PHE A 342 -12.63 -3.69 -5.57
N ALA A 343 -12.74 -4.39 -4.44
CA ALA A 343 -13.17 -3.82 -3.16
C ALA A 343 -12.20 -2.75 -2.65
N SER A 344 -10.89 -3.01 -2.71
CA SER A 344 -9.85 -2.09 -2.22
C SER A 344 -9.82 -0.75 -2.98
N ARG A 345 -10.16 -0.74 -4.26
CA ARG A 345 -10.26 0.51 -5.03
C ARG A 345 -11.45 1.36 -4.62
N ARG A 346 -12.51 0.74 -4.11
CA ARG A 346 -13.81 1.38 -3.81
C ARG A 346 -14.10 1.54 -2.33
N LYS A 347 -13.13 1.25 -1.46
CA LYS A 347 -13.29 1.34 0.00
C LYS A 347 -13.70 2.72 0.54
N ASN A 348 -13.45 3.78 -0.23
CA ASN A 348 -13.83 5.16 0.12
C ASN A 348 -15.07 5.65 -0.66
N GLU A 349 -15.67 4.80 -1.46
CA GLU A 349 -16.92 5.07 -2.18
C GLU A 349 -18.11 4.56 -1.37
N SER A 350 -19.32 4.80 -1.87
CA SER A 350 -20.54 4.25 -1.25
C SER A 350 -20.41 2.73 -1.09
N ALA A 351 -20.61 2.25 0.10
CA ALA A 351 -20.41 0.84 0.40
C ALA A 351 -21.34 -0.05 -0.45
N TYR A 352 -20.77 -0.97 -1.21
CA TYR A 352 -21.54 -2.08 -1.79
C TYR A 352 -22.05 -2.96 -0.65
N PRO A 353 -23.31 -3.39 -0.67
CA PRO A 353 -23.88 -4.22 0.39
C PRO A 353 -23.23 -5.62 0.47
N THR A 354 -22.63 -6.07 -0.64
CA THR A 354 -21.91 -7.34 -0.75
C THR A 354 -20.94 -7.31 -1.93
N PHE A 355 -19.87 -8.10 -1.84
CA PHE A 355 -18.92 -8.32 -2.92
C PHE A 355 -19.09 -9.69 -3.60
N LYS A 356 -20.27 -10.32 -3.48
CA LYS A 356 -20.57 -11.57 -4.21
C LYS A 356 -20.50 -11.34 -5.71
N LEU A 357 -19.97 -12.31 -6.45
CA LEU A 357 -19.73 -12.23 -7.90
C LEU A 357 -20.98 -11.84 -8.68
N ASP A 358 -22.13 -12.48 -8.37
CA ASP A 358 -23.40 -12.19 -9.04
C ASP A 358 -23.86 -10.74 -8.85
N PHE A 359 -23.77 -10.24 -7.60
CA PHE A 359 -24.16 -8.87 -7.31
C PHE A 359 -23.29 -7.85 -8.02
N ILE A 360 -21.98 -8.01 -7.94
CA ILE A 360 -21.02 -7.07 -8.58
C ILE A 360 -21.09 -7.19 -10.11
N GLY A 361 -21.21 -8.42 -10.63
CA GLY A 361 -21.37 -8.66 -12.07
C GLY A 361 -22.60 -7.94 -12.64
N GLY A 362 -23.74 -8.07 -11.96
CA GLY A 362 -24.99 -7.39 -12.33
C GLY A 362 -24.87 -5.87 -12.27
N GLU A 363 -24.44 -5.33 -11.14
CA GLU A 363 -24.35 -3.88 -10.92
C GLU A 363 -23.34 -3.18 -11.84
N VAL A 364 -22.20 -3.80 -12.08
CA VAL A 364 -21.06 -3.14 -12.77
C VAL A 364 -21.06 -3.46 -14.26
N ALA A 365 -21.31 -4.71 -14.62
CA ALA A 365 -21.17 -5.21 -15.98
C ALA A 365 -22.50 -5.62 -16.64
N GLY A 366 -23.59 -5.69 -15.90
CA GLY A 366 -24.85 -6.23 -16.39
C GLY A 366 -24.76 -7.72 -16.75
N ALA A 367 -23.82 -8.44 -16.12
CA ALA A 367 -23.60 -9.87 -16.28
C ALA A 367 -23.90 -10.59 -14.97
N HIS A 368 -24.76 -11.59 -15.03
CA HIS A 368 -25.23 -12.33 -13.87
C HIS A 368 -24.72 -13.76 -13.84
N LYS A 369 -24.60 -14.34 -12.64
CA LYS A 369 -24.41 -15.78 -12.49
C LYS A 369 -25.66 -16.52 -13.01
N LEU A 370 -25.45 -17.73 -13.46
CA LEU A 370 -26.56 -18.59 -13.79
C LEU A 370 -27.28 -19.01 -12.50
N ASP A 371 -28.61 -18.86 -12.45
CA ASP A 371 -29.38 -19.26 -11.29
C ASP A 371 -29.77 -20.75 -11.37
N TYR A 372 -29.26 -21.56 -10.44
CA TYR A 372 -29.53 -23.00 -10.35
C TYR A 372 -30.59 -23.36 -9.29
N ARG A 373 -31.08 -22.39 -8.49
CA ARG A 373 -31.99 -22.65 -7.35
C ARG A 373 -33.32 -23.21 -7.76
N HIS A 374 -33.72 -23.06 -9.01
CA HIS A 374 -34.91 -23.69 -9.56
C HIS A 374 -34.73 -25.20 -9.76
N ILE A 375 -33.49 -25.74 -9.72
CA ILE A 375 -33.16 -27.15 -9.88
C ILE A 375 -32.91 -27.81 -8.53
N THR A 376 -32.12 -27.17 -7.68
CA THR A 376 -31.78 -27.67 -6.33
C THR A 376 -31.41 -26.53 -5.39
N GLU A 377 -31.66 -26.73 -4.09
CA GLU A 377 -31.26 -25.81 -3.04
C GLU A 377 -29.77 -25.96 -2.66
N ARG A 378 -29.19 -27.16 -2.85
CA ARG A 378 -27.80 -27.50 -2.50
C ARG A 378 -26.94 -27.57 -3.74
N ILE A 379 -25.90 -26.71 -3.80
CA ILE A 379 -24.95 -26.69 -4.93
C ILE A 379 -24.27 -28.07 -5.14
N ALA A 380 -24.00 -28.81 -4.07
CA ALA A 380 -23.42 -30.15 -4.13
C ALA A 380 -24.28 -31.17 -4.91
N GLU A 381 -25.60 -30.98 -4.98
CA GLU A 381 -26.51 -31.85 -5.74
C GLU A 381 -26.60 -31.43 -7.21
N PHE A 382 -26.18 -30.23 -7.55
CA PHE A 382 -26.38 -29.65 -8.88
C PHE A 382 -25.79 -30.52 -10.01
N PRO A 383 -24.56 -31.03 -9.94
CA PRO A 383 -24.00 -31.88 -11.00
C PRO A 383 -24.76 -33.22 -11.16
N TYR A 384 -25.55 -33.64 -10.16
CA TYR A 384 -26.38 -34.87 -10.16
C TYR A 384 -27.84 -34.62 -10.54
N LYS A 385 -28.24 -33.36 -10.77
CA LYS A 385 -29.57 -32.97 -11.22
C LYS A 385 -29.58 -32.47 -12.66
N ASP A 386 -28.59 -31.66 -13.04
CA ASP A 386 -28.39 -31.17 -14.41
C ASP A 386 -26.88 -30.85 -14.63
N PHE A 387 -26.17 -31.84 -15.14
CA PHE A 387 -24.70 -31.70 -15.33
C PHE A 387 -24.34 -30.69 -16.42
N ARG A 388 -25.14 -30.61 -17.51
CA ARG A 388 -24.89 -29.63 -18.57
C ARG A 388 -25.03 -28.20 -18.06
N LEU A 389 -26.07 -27.93 -17.35
CA LEU A 389 -26.31 -26.60 -16.77
C LEU A 389 -25.26 -26.27 -15.68
N PHE A 390 -24.80 -27.29 -14.92
CA PHE A 390 -23.70 -27.15 -13.97
C PHE A 390 -22.40 -26.72 -14.65
N ILE A 391 -22.04 -27.31 -15.80
CA ILE A 391 -20.86 -26.87 -16.57
C ILE A 391 -21.07 -25.45 -17.12
N MET A 392 -22.25 -25.11 -17.62
CA MET A 392 -22.55 -23.76 -18.07
C MET A 392 -22.45 -22.75 -16.91
N TYR A 393 -22.81 -23.13 -15.71
CA TYR A 393 -22.67 -22.31 -14.50
C TYR A 393 -21.18 -22.00 -14.22
N ASN A 394 -20.33 -23.02 -14.13
CA ASN A 394 -18.89 -22.84 -13.91
C ASN A 394 -18.22 -21.98 -15.00
N LEU A 395 -18.55 -22.23 -16.28
CA LEU A 395 -18.05 -21.42 -17.41
C LEU A 395 -18.53 -19.96 -17.33
N ASN A 396 -19.77 -19.74 -16.92
CA ASN A 396 -20.34 -18.41 -16.81
C ASN A 396 -19.66 -17.59 -15.70
N ASP A 397 -19.22 -18.22 -14.61
CA ASP A 397 -18.58 -17.53 -13.49
C ASP A 397 -17.28 -16.86 -13.93
N VAL A 398 -16.42 -17.51 -14.70
CA VAL A 398 -15.19 -16.87 -15.23
C VAL A 398 -15.50 -15.80 -16.29
N VAL A 399 -16.59 -15.94 -17.03
CA VAL A 399 -17.03 -14.90 -17.96
C VAL A 399 -17.53 -13.66 -17.22
N VAL A 400 -18.27 -13.82 -16.13
CA VAL A 400 -18.70 -12.68 -15.27
C VAL A 400 -17.46 -11.95 -14.71
N GLN A 401 -16.44 -12.70 -14.25
CA GLN A 401 -15.17 -12.12 -13.81
C GLN A 401 -14.51 -11.27 -14.91
N LYS A 402 -14.43 -11.81 -16.15
CA LYS A 402 -13.90 -11.09 -17.32
C LYS A 402 -14.72 -9.83 -17.62
N CYS A 403 -16.05 -9.91 -17.57
CA CYS A 403 -16.93 -8.77 -17.79
C CYS A 403 -16.70 -7.63 -16.78
N ILE A 404 -16.53 -7.98 -15.50
CA ILE A 404 -16.21 -6.99 -14.45
C ILE A 404 -14.89 -6.29 -14.78
N GLU A 405 -13.84 -7.05 -15.11
CA GLU A 405 -12.52 -6.48 -15.43
C GLU A 405 -12.55 -5.63 -16.71
N ALA A 406 -13.21 -6.10 -17.76
CA ALA A 406 -13.38 -5.34 -19.00
C ALA A 406 -14.07 -3.98 -18.76
N LYS A 407 -14.95 -3.91 -17.78
CA LYS A 407 -15.67 -2.68 -17.40
C LYS A 407 -14.87 -1.77 -16.48
N THR A 408 -14.10 -2.33 -15.55
CA THR A 408 -13.48 -1.59 -14.45
C THR A 408 -12.00 -1.27 -14.67
N GLY A 409 -11.27 -2.15 -15.37
CA GLY A 409 -9.82 -2.04 -15.56
C GLY A 409 -9.06 -2.03 -14.23
N ASP A 410 -9.56 -2.76 -13.23
CA ASP A 410 -8.97 -2.75 -11.88
C ASP A 410 -7.56 -3.33 -11.87
N ILE A 411 -7.32 -4.40 -12.63
CA ILE A 411 -6.03 -5.06 -12.71
C ILE A 411 -5.02 -4.21 -13.49
N ASP A 412 -5.45 -3.55 -14.57
CA ASP A 412 -4.61 -2.61 -15.31
C ASP A 412 -4.17 -1.45 -14.41
N TYR A 413 -5.08 -0.93 -13.60
CA TYR A 413 -4.75 0.10 -12.60
C TYR A 413 -3.76 -0.38 -11.55
N VAL A 414 -3.98 -1.57 -10.99
CA VAL A 414 -3.10 -2.18 -9.96
C VAL A 414 -1.70 -2.41 -10.53
N PHE A 415 -1.60 -2.93 -11.75
CA PHE A 415 -0.33 -3.11 -12.46
C PHE A 415 0.39 -1.77 -12.62
N ASN A 416 -0.25 -0.78 -13.24
CA ASN A 416 0.33 0.54 -13.45
C ASN A 416 0.82 1.16 -12.14
N LYS A 417 0.00 1.12 -11.11
CA LYS A 417 0.33 1.63 -9.79
C LYS A 417 1.53 0.90 -9.17
N ALA A 418 1.62 -0.42 -9.31
CA ALA A 418 2.72 -1.22 -8.80
C ALA A 418 4.05 -0.92 -9.51
N ILE A 419 4.04 -0.81 -10.84
CA ILE A 419 5.23 -0.54 -11.65
C ILE A 419 5.75 0.87 -11.41
N VAL A 420 4.87 1.88 -11.51
CA VAL A 420 5.26 3.30 -11.36
C VAL A 420 5.86 3.59 -9.99
N ASN A 421 5.41 2.90 -8.95
CA ASN A 421 5.84 3.15 -7.57
C ASN A 421 6.76 2.06 -6.99
N ASN A 422 7.27 1.14 -7.81
CA ASN A 422 8.15 0.05 -7.38
C ASN A 422 7.59 -0.76 -6.20
N THR A 423 6.26 -0.96 -6.16
CA THR A 423 5.56 -1.58 -5.04
C THR A 423 5.08 -2.99 -5.40
N MET A 424 5.22 -3.94 -4.47
CA MET A 424 4.68 -5.29 -4.64
C MET A 424 3.15 -5.27 -4.66
N TYR A 425 2.52 -6.13 -5.47
CA TYR A 425 1.06 -6.24 -5.59
C TYR A 425 0.34 -6.44 -4.25
N PRO A 426 0.78 -7.32 -3.32
CA PRO A 426 0.12 -7.49 -2.01
C PRO A 426 0.13 -6.25 -1.12
N LYS A 427 0.93 -5.24 -1.46
CA LYS A 427 1.09 -4.01 -0.66
C LYS A 427 0.55 -2.76 -1.35
N ILE A 428 0.01 -2.91 -2.57
CA ILE A 428 -0.37 -1.77 -3.43
C ILE A 428 -1.51 -0.92 -2.84
N HIS A 429 -2.38 -1.53 -2.05
CA HIS A 429 -3.50 -0.85 -1.40
C HIS A 429 -3.16 -0.29 -0.01
N ARG A 430 -1.97 -0.58 0.52
CA ARG A 430 -1.47 0.01 1.77
C ARG A 430 -0.85 1.37 1.50
N ASN A 431 -1.62 2.43 1.69
CA ASN A 431 -1.22 3.80 1.36
C ASN A 431 0.14 4.19 1.97
N THR A 432 0.44 3.79 3.19
CA THR A 432 1.72 4.09 3.85
C THR A 432 2.91 3.53 3.08
N ILE A 433 2.85 2.28 2.62
CA ILE A 433 3.93 1.62 1.87
C ILE A 433 4.04 2.22 0.46
N TYR A 434 2.90 2.34 -0.23
CA TYR A 434 2.85 2.92 -1.56
C TYR A 434 3.40 4.36 -1.58
N LEU A 435 2.98 5.20 -0.64
CA LEU A 435 3.44 6.59 -0.53
C LEU A 435 4.92 6.67 -0.15
N ALA A 436 5.39 5.81 0.77
CA ALA A 436 6.81 5.76 1.12
C ALA A 436 7.68 5.44 -0.10
N ASN A 437 7.32 4.42 -0.88
CA ASN A 437 8.06 4.06 -2.10
C ASN A 437 8.01 5.19 -3.15
N ARG A 438 6.87 5.88 -3.29
CA ARG A 438 6.74 7.00 -4.22
C ARG A 438 7.61 8.19 -3.81
N VAL A 439 7.65 8.52 -2.53
CA VAL A 439 8.48 9.60 -2.00
C VAL A 439 9.97 9.24 -2.12
N ASP A 440 10.36 8.01 -1.80
CA ASP A 440 11.74 7.55 -1.98
C ASP A 440 12.18 7.66 -3.45
N LYS A 441 11.33 7.23 -4.39
CA LYS A 441 11.58 7.39 -5.82
C LYS A 441 11.78 8.85 -6.20
N PHE A 442 10.86 9.73 -5.78
CA PHE A 442 10.91 11.16 -6.07
C PHE A 442 12.19 11.81 -5.50
N VAL A 443 12.54 11.51 -4.25
CA VAL A 443 13.75 12.04 -3.60
C VAL A 443 15.02 11.55 -4.30
N SER A 444 15.05 10.27 -4.69
CA SER A 444 16.20 9.69 -5.41
C SER A 444 16.40 10.31 -6.79
N GLU A 445 15.30 10.54 -7.54
CA GLU A 445 15.36 11.06 -8.91
C GLU A 445 15.66 12.56 -8.98
N HIS A 446 15.16 13.36 -8.04
CA HIS A 446 15.23 14.83 -8.12
C HIS A 446 16.28 15.46 -7.23
N PHE A 447 16.74 14.77 -6.18
CA PHE A 447 17.58 15.37 -5.15
C PHE A 447 18.87 14.59 -4.85
N ASN A 448 19.17 13.53 -5.60
CA ASN A 448 20.23 12.60 -5.25
C ASN A 448 20.15 12.14 -3.77
N GLY A 449 18.92 12.04 -3.27
CA GLY A 449 18.65 11.85 -1.85
C GLY A 449 18.27 10.41 -1.50
N ILE A 450 18.40 10.09 -0.24
CA ILE A 450 17.91 8.85 0.38
C ILE A 450 17.01 9.22 1.52
N MET A 451 15.83 8.59 1.57
CA MET A 451 14.89 8.80 2.67
C MET A 451 15.47 8.30 4.00
N GLY A 452 15.24 9.06 5.05
CA GLY A 452 15.58 8.67 6.40
C GLY A 452 14.61 7.61 6.92
N ASN A 453 15.16 6.66 7.65
CA ASN A 453 14.36 5.64 8.34
C ASN A 453 13.65 6.28 9.52
N ASN A 454 12.41 6.04 9.63
CA ASN A 454 11.42 6.43 10.61
C ASN A 454 11.71 7.58 11.59
N VAL A 455 10.71 8.46 11.71
CA VAL A 455 10.75 9.76 12.39
C VAL A 455 10.75 9.67 13.93
N ASN A 456 10.30 8.58 14.53
CA ASN A 456 10.18 8.44 15.99
C ASN A 456 11.37 7.71 16.63
N LYS A 457 12.57 8.10 16.26
CA LYS A 457 13.79 7.50 16.82
C LYS A 457 13.91 7.71 18.35
N THR A 458 13.48 8.84 18.87
CA THR A 458 13.40 9.14 20.29
C THR A 458 12.43 8.25 21.06
N LYS A 459 11.26 7.97 20.49
CA LYS A 459 10.24 7.13 21.17
C LYS A 459 10.61 5.66 21.26
N LEU A 460 11.47 5.14 20.38
CA LEU A 460 11.99 3.78 20.48
C LEU A 460 13.01 3.63 21.61
N TYR A 461 13.81 4.66 21.86
CA TYR A 461 14.75 4.69 22.98
C TYR A 461 14.03 4.81 24.34
N ASP A 462 13.01 5.66 24.41
CA ASP A 462 12.25 5.87 25.62
C ASP A 462 11.39 4.64 25.97
N LYS A 463 10.87 3.91 24.98
CA LYS A 463 10.10 2.67 25.22
C LYS A 463 10.94 1.54 25.81
N GLU A 464 12.20 1.40 25.42
CA GLU A 464 13.07 0.36 25.99
C GLU A 464 13.51 0.69 27.43
N ALA A 465 13.59 1.96 27.79
CA ALA A 465 13.95 2.44 29.14
C ALA A 465 12.76 2.53 30.11
N GLU A 466 11.53 2.67 29.59
CA GLU A 466 10.32 2.87 30.39
C GLU A 466 9.43 1.62 30.51
N ASP A 467 9.72 0.53 29.78
CA ASP A 467 8.82 -0.61 29.61
C ASP A 467 8.78 -1.58 30.81
N GLU A 468 9.59 -1.38 31.85
CA GLU A 468 9.58 -2.27 33.01
C GLU A 468 8.55 -1.93 34.09
N ASP A 469 7.97 -0.71 34.11
CA ASP A 469 7.13 -0.26 35.25
C ASP A 469 5.80 0.47 34.89
N ILE A 470 5.35 0.47 33.63
CA ILE A 470 4.13 1.21 33.25
C ILE A 470 2.93 0.27 33.12
N SER A 471 1.83 0.59 33.83
CA SER A 471 0.57 -0.14 33.77
C SER A 471 -0.10 -0.10 32.38
N ASP A 472 -0.89 -1.11 32.02
CA ASP A 472 -1.63 -1.16 30.75
C ASP A 472 -2.58 0.04 30.54
N GLU A 473 -3.05 0.66 31.63
CA GLU A 473 -3.89 1.86 31.59
C GLU A 473 -3.07 3.11 31.24
N GLU A 474 -1.86 3.22 31.72
CA GLU A 474 -0.94 4.32 31.39
C GLU A 474 -0.41 4.18 29.95
N ARG A 475 -0.18 2.94 29.45
CA ARG A 475 0.13 2.69 28.04
C ARG A 475 -1.00 3.14 27.13
N LYS A 476 -2.25 2.80 27.44
CA LYS A 476 -3.42 3.25 26.66
C LYS A 476 -3.56 4.77 26.67
N LYS A 477 -3.29 5.40 27.80
CA LYS A 477 -3.33 6.86 27.93
C LYS A 477 -2.23 7.55 27.12
N LYS A 478 -1.01 7.00 27.11
CA LYS A 478 0.11 7.48 26.29
C LYS A 478 -0.14 7.28 24.80
N ASP A 479 -0.72 6.15 24.39
CA ASP A 479 -1.11 5.87 23.01
C ASP A 479 -2.27 6.76 22.53
N GLU A 480 -3.15 7.20 23.43
CA GLU A 480 -4.20 8.19 23.12
C GLU A 480 -3.65 9.62 23.01
N GLU A 481 -2.66 9.99 23.83
CA GLU A 481 -1.97 11.30 23.75
C GLU A 481 -1.13 11.43 22.46
N ASP A 482 -0.65 10.34 21.89
CA ASP A 482 0.15 10.30 20.66
C ASP A 482 -0.68 10.25 19.39
N LYS A 483 -1.98 10.02 19.46
CA LYS A 483 -2.87 10.06 18.29
C LYS A 483 -3.06 11.50 17.83
N PHE A 484 -2.98 11.71 16.52
CA PHE A 484 -3.46 12.96 15.92
C PHE A 484 -4.91 13.17 16.35
N LYS A 485 -5.18 14.26 17.03
CA LYS A 485 -6.56 14.62 17.36
C LYS A 485 -7.33 14.81 16.06
N GLY A 486 -8.51 14.20 16.00
CA GLY A 486 -9.39 14.32 14.86
C GLY A 486 -9.86 15.77 14.63
N ALA A 487 -10.57 16.00 13.53
CA ALA A 487 -11.18 17.28 13.26
C ALA A 487 -12.12 17.70 14.40
N PHE A 488 -12.18 19.01 14.66
CA PHE A 488 -13.20 19.57 15.56
C PHE A 488 -14.58 19.30 14.96
N VAL A 489 -15.39 18.53 15.69
CA VAL A 489 -16.80 18.31 15.33
C VAL A 489 -17.66 19.11 16.32
N ALA A 490 -18.34 20.11 15.83
CA ALA A 490 -19.26 20.87 16.64
C ALA A 490 -20.43 19.97 17.11
N ASP A 491 -20.64 19.90 18.42
CA ASP A 491 -21.80 19.22 18.97
C ASP A 491 -23.02 20.13 18.80
N MET A 492 -23.83 19.83 17.78
CA MET A 492 -25.03 20.58 17.45
C MET A 492 -26.06 20.60 18.59
N THR A 493 -25.99 19.65 19.54
CA THR A 493 -26.89 19.64 20.70
C THR A 493 -26.60 20.75 21.70
N LYS A 494 -25.39 21.32 21.66
CA LYS A 494 -24.96 22.44 22.52
C LYS A 494 -25.17 23.82 21.89
N ILE A 495 -25.60 23.88 20.63
CA ILE A 495 -25.93 25.17 19.99
C ILE A 495 -27.30 25.62 20.52
N THR A 496 -27.32 26.63 21.34
CA THR A 496 -28.55 27.13 22.00
C THR A 496 -29.41 28.00 21.12
N GLU A 497 -28.92 28.48 20.01
CA GLU A 497 -29.59 29.44 19.10
C GLU A 497 -30.46 28.77 18.03
N VAL A 498 -30.44 27.44 17.90
CA VAL A 498 -31.28 26.73 16.95
C VAL A 498 -32.67 26.47 17.56
N PRO A 499 -33.76 26.86 16.89
CA PRO A 499 -35.12 26.62 17.40
C PRO A 499 -35.37 25.13 17.65
N ARG A 500 -35.89 24.82 18.84
CA ARG A 500 -36.30 23.47 19.22
C ARG A 500 -37.80 23.33 19.16
N VAL A 501 -38.26 22.26 18.58
CA VAL A 501 -39.69 21.90 18.50
C VAL A 501 -39.97 20.73 19.45
N LEU A 502 -40.99 20.83 20.26
CA LEU A 502 -41.44 19.76 21.13
C LEU A 502 -42.45 18.91 20.37
N ILE A 503 -42.12 17.65 20.12
CA ILE A 503 -43.03 16.66 19.54
C ILE A 503 -43.13 15.53 20.53
N ASN A 504 -44.37 15.30 21.00
CA ASN A 504 -44.67 14.25 21.99
C ASN A 504 -43.78 14.28 23.26
N GLY A 505 -43.46 15.47 23.75
CA GLY A 505 -42.62 15.64 24.92
C GLY A 505 -41.10 15.51 24.68
N THR A 506 -40.71 15.20 23.45
CA THR A 506 -39.29 15.13 23.04
C THR A 506 -38.87 16.43 22.34
N SER A 507 -37.79 17.06 22.81
CA SER A 507 -37.21 18.24 22.19
C SER A 507 -36.43 17.83 20.95
N ILE A 508 -36.92 18.20 19.78
CA ILE A 508 -36.30 17.92 18.48
C ILE A 508 -35.79 19.23 17.87
N MET A 509 -34.58 19.20 17.39
CA MET A 509 -33.99 20.30 16.64
C MET A 509 -34.25 20.08 15.15
N LEU A 510 -34.92 21.05 14.49
CA LEU A 510 -35.24 21.00 13.08
C LEU A 510 -34.59 22.20 12.39
N ALA A 511 -33.71 21.92 11.44
CA ALA A 511 -33.18 22.93 10.55
C ALA A 511 -33.87 22.85 9.18
N TYR A 512 -34.43 23.95 8.71
CA TYR A 512 -35.00 24.06 7.36
C TYR A 512 -33.99 24.71 6.43
N ASN A 513 -33.93 24.28 5.19
CA ASN A 513 -33.04 24.82 4.15
C ASN A 513 -31.55 24.76 4.55
N GLY A 514 -31.15 23.70 5.26
CA GLY A 514 -29.75 23.46 5.55
C GLY A 514 -29.01 23.09 4.28
N ASN A 515 -27.86 23.74 4.05
CA ASN A 515 -26.90 23.34 3.03
C ASN A 515 -25.70 22.71 3.74
N ASP A 516 -25.32 21.54 3.28
CA ASP A 516 -24.08 20.90 3.72
C ASP A 516 -22.97 21.22 2.70
N TYR A 517 -21.91 21.88 3.16
CA TYR A 517 -20.76 22.23 2.33
C TYR A 517 -19.56 21.46 2.83
N ASP A 518 -19.05 20.52 2.02
CA ASP A 518 -17.82 19.82 2.29
C ASP A 518 -16.68 20.34 1.42
N PHE A 519 -15.51 20.56 2.03
CA PHE A 519 -14.30 20.92 1.31
C PHE A 519 -13.61 19.66 0.79
N LYS A 520 -13.75 19.38 -0.48
CA LYS A 520 -13.05 18.26 -1.11
C LYS A 520 -11.54 18.35 -0.83
N ARG A 521 -11.00 17.31 -0.15
CA ARG A 521 -9.58 17.24 0.19
C ARG A 521 -9.07 18.39 1.07
N LEU A 522 -9.84 18.82 2.06
CA LEU A 522 -9.52 19.97 2.92
C LEU A 522 -8.08 19.93 3.44
N TYR A 523 -7.65 18.83 4.11
CA TYR A 523 -6.29 18.72 4.65
C TYR A 523 -5.19 18.77 3.58
N PRO A 524 -5.25 18.00 2.49
CA PRO A 524 -4.27 18.12 1.41
C PRO A 524 -4.22 19.51 0.80
N SER A 525 -5.37 20.18 0.62
CA SER A 525 -5.43 21.52 0.07
C SER A 525 -4.78 22.56 0.98
N ILE A 526 -5.06 22.51 2.28
CA ILE A 526 -4.41 23.36 3.28
C ILE A 526 -2.91 23.10 3.34
N THR A 527 -2.51 21.82 3.38
CA THR A 527 -1.09 21.44 3.42
C THR A 527 -0.34 21.97 2.19
N GLN A 528 -0.96 21.91 1.02
CA GLN A 528 -0.37 22.40 -0.22
C GLN A 528 -0.36 23.94 -0.26
N GLN A 529 -1.46 24.59 0.11
CA GLN A 529 -1.61 26.05 0.08
C GLN A 529 -0.63 26.75 1.03
N TYR A 530 -0.47 26.20 2.23
CA TYR A 530 0.39 26.78 3.28
C TYR A 530 1.77 26.12 3.33
N ASN A 531 2.12 25.29 2.36
CA ASN A 531 3.40 24.58 2.28
C ASN A 531 3.80 23.91 3.61
N ILE A 532 2.83 23.24 4.26
CA ILE A 532 3.03 22.60 5.55
C ILE A 532 3.80 21.30 5.34
N ALA A 533 5.08 21.33 5.65
CA ALA A 533 5.97 20.18 5.55
C ALA A 533 6.98 20.18 6.70
N PRO A 534 7.52 19.03 7.07
CA PRO A 534 8.52 18.96 8.14
C PRO A 534 9.73 19.86 7.92
N TYR A 535 10.13 20.05 6.67
CA TYR A 535 11.27 20.89 6.30
C TYR A 535 10.94 22.39 6.25
N THR A 536 9.66 22.76 6.21
CA THR A 536 9.21 24.16 6.32
C THR A 536 8.86 24.56 7.74
N GLN A 537 8.86 23.63 8.68
CA GLN A 537 8.63 23.90 10.10
C GLN A 537 9.81 24.67 10.68
N ILE A 538 9.57 25.90 11.14
CA ILE A 538 10.57 26.74 11.77
C ILE A 538 10.69 26.45 13.26
N GLY A 539 9.56 26.22 13.95
CA GLY A 539 9.56 25.97 15.39
C GLY A 539 8.17 25.78 15.98
N LYS A 540 8.12 25.77 17.28
CA LYS A 540 6.88 25.71 18.07
C LYS A 540 6.85 26.85 19.07
N LEU A 541 5.70 27.48 19.21
CA LEU A 541 5.40 28.43 20.27
C LEU A 541 4.52 27.75 21.30
N SER A 542 4.81 27.99 22.57
CA SER A 542 3.99 27.51 23.70
C SER A 542 3.39 28.69 24.44
N ILE A 543 2.12 28.58 24.81
CA ILE A 543 1.40 29.57 25.61
C ILE A 543 1.46 29.13 27.08
N PRO A 544 1.81 30.01 28.05
CA PRO A 544 1.72 29.67 29.44
C PRO A 544 0.28 29.34 29.86
N GLU A 545 0.10 28.29 30.65
CA GLU A 545 -1.19 27.78 31.09
C GLU A 545 -2.12 28.85 31.69
N LYS A 546 -1.59 29.73 32.53
CA LYS A 546 -2.36 30.85 33.13
C LYS A 546 -2.88 31.87 32.13
N VAL A 547 -2.15 32.14 31.04
CA VAL A 547 -2.61 33.04 29.96
C VAL A 547 -3.73 32.37 29.15
N TRP A 548 -3.61 31.07 28.95
CA TRP A 548 -4.60 30.28 28.25
C TRP A 548 -5.94 30.21 29.02
N GLU A 549 -5.91 29.91 30.31
CA GLU A 549 -7.10 29.81 31.17
C GLU A 549 -7.89 31.11 31.24
N ASN A 550 -7.22 32.26 31.26
CA ASN A 550 -7.86 33.56 31.36
C ASN A 550 -8.43 34.11 30.05
N ASP A 551 -7.89 33.70 28.91
CA ASP A 551 -8.17 34.33 27.61
C ASP A 551 -8.59 33.32 26.51
N ASN A 552 -9.11 32.15 26.89
CA ASN A 552 -9.56 31.14 25.96
C ASN A 552 -10.96 31.45 25.42
N PRO A 553 -11.09 32.19 24.28
CA PRO A 553 -12.39 32.64 23.79
C PRO A 553 -13.21 31.51 23.17
N HIS A 554 -12.63 30.34 22.97
CA HIS A 554 -13.24 29.20 22.28
C HIS A 554 -13.53 27.99 23.15
N GLY A 555 -13.21 28.04 24.45
CA GLY A 555 -13.51 26.98 25.43
C GLY A 555 -12.76 25.67 25.19
N TYR A 556 -11.62 25.71 24.51
CA TYR A 556 -10.79 24.51 24.27
C TYR A 556 -10.10 24.06 25.55
N SER A 557 -9.83 22.78 25.72
CA SER A 557 -9.10 22.27 26.88
C SER A 557 -7.66 22.82 26.92
N GLY A 558 -7.14 23.17 28.11
CA GLY A 558 -5.84 23.83 28.26
C GLY A 558 -4.66 23.13 27.62
N LYS A 559 -4.73 21.79 27.44
CA LYS A 559 -3.67 20.99 26.80
C LYS A 559 -3.62 21.14 25.30
N ASP A 560 -4.69 21.55 24.63
CA ASP A 560 -4.81 21.56 23.18
C ASP A 560 -4.12 22.74 22.50
N PHE A 561 -3.83 23.79 23.25
CA PHE A 561 -3.30 25.05 22.73
C PHE A 561 -1.98 25.51 23.32
N GLU A 562 -1.38 24.69 24.13
CA GLU A 562 -0.06 24.99 24.69
C GLU A 562 1.02 25.17 23.62
N ARG A 563 0.77 24.72 22.37
CA ARG A 563 1.78 24.69 21.31
C ARG A 563 1.21 25.06 19.95
N ALA A 564 1.74 26.09 19.35
CA ALA A 564 1.55 26.40 17.95
C ALA A 564 2.81 26.05 17.16
N THR A 565 2.67 25.26 16.12
CA THR A 565 3.78 24.99 15.19
C THR A 565 3.81 26.12 14.15
N VAL A 566 4.98 26.73 13.98
CA VAL A 566 5.21 27.81 13.01
C VAL A 566 5.90 27.24 11.79
N PHE A 567 5.29 27.44 10.63
CA PHE A 567 5.84 27.10 9.34
C PHE A 567 6.33 28.35 8.60
N LEU A 568 7.23 28.17 7.65
CA LEU A 568 7.78 29.26 6.85
C LEU A 568 6.68 30.09 6.17
N GLU A 569 5.66 29.42 5.65
CA GLU A 569 4.53 30.03 4.98
C GLU A 569 3.70 30.92 5.90
N ASN A 570 3.58 30.56 7.17
CA ASN A 570 2.90 31.41 8.16
C ASN A 570 3.60 32.76 8.37
N LEU A 571 4.93 32.80 8.20
CA LEU A 571 5.68 34.05 8.28
C LEU A 571 5.42 34.95 7.06
N VAL A 572 5.20 34.33 5.90
CA VAL A 572 5.00 35.03 4.63
C VAL A 572 3.56 35.50 4.48
N SER A 573 2.58 34.67 4.85
CA SER A 573 1.14 34.97 4.69
C SER A 573 0.59 35.96 5.73
N GLY A 574 1.30 36.18 6.84
CA GLY A 574 0.84 36.99 7.95
C GLY A 574 -0.15 36.28 8.90
N ASP A 575 -0.58 35.04 8.61
CA ASP A 575 -1.47 34.26 9.49
C ASP A 575 -0.81 34.00 10.85
N TYR A 576 0.50 33.87 10.85
CA TYR A 576 1.31 33.84 12.06
C TYR A 576 1.09 35.06 12.94
N LEU A 577 0.96 36.25 12.35
CA LEU A 577 0.76 37.50 13.08
C LEU A 577 -0.58 37.55 13.79
N SER A 578 -1.66 37.10 13.20
CA SER A 578 -2.97 37.10 13.84
C SER A 578 -2.98 36.26 15.10
N PHE A 579 -2.31 35.12 15.07
CA PHE A 579 -2.13 34.26 16.24
C PHE A 579 -1.17 34.89 17.27
N CYS A 580 0.00 35.32 16.85
CA CYS A 580 1.06 35.79 17.72
C CYS A 580 0.74 37.15 18.37
N HIS A 581 0.15 38.12 17.62
CA HIS A 581 -0.31 39.39 18.19
C HIS A 581 -1.39 39.23 19.24
N ARG A 582 -2.30 38.30 19.02
CA ARG A 582 -3.40 38.07 19.94
C ARG A 582 -2.93 37.51 21.30
N TRP A 583 -1.94 36.58 21.25
CA TRP A 583 -1.53 35.83 22.44
C TRP A 583 -0.24 36.31 23.07
N PHE A 584 0.68 36.91 22.30
CA PHE A 584 2.06 37.14 22.74
C PHE A 584 2.58 38.56 22.55
N ASN A 585 1.82 39.42 21.91
CA ASN A 585 2.31 40.74 21.49
C ASN A 585 3.70 40.66 20.83
N LEU A 586 3.82 39.72 19.86
CA LEU A 586 5.07 39.42 19.15
C LEU A 586 5.42 40.48 18.12
N PRO A 587 6.68 40.51 17.63
CA PRO A 587 7.16 41.46 16.65
C PRO A 587 6.30 41.49 15.40
N SER A 588 6.35 42.59 14.70
CA SER A 588 5.66 42.71 13.41
C SER A 588 6.23 41.69 12.42
N PHE A 589 5.44 41.38 11.40
CA PHE A 589 5.84 40.52 10.30
C PHE A 589 7.18 40.96 9.69
N MET A 590 7.39 42.25 9.55
CA MET A 590 8.62 42.82 8.98
C MET A 590 9.86 42.49 9.81
N GLU A 591 9.71 42.48 11.09
CA GLU A 591 10.80 42.15 12.06
C GLU A 591 11.19 40.67 12.00
N MET A 592 10.20 39.79 11.85
CA MET A 592 10.43 38.37 11.61
C MET A 592 11.16 38.13 10.29
N ILE A 593 10.81 38.89 9.26
CA ILE A 593 11.42 38.76 7.95
C ILE A 593 12.86 39.27 7.95
N GLU A 594 13.16 40.35 8.67
CA GLU A 594 14.55 40.76 8.77
C GLU A 594 15.43 39.74 9.46
N PHE A 595 14.95 39.13 10.51
CA PHE A 595 15.67 38.04 11.13
C PHE A 595 15.94 36.90 10.11
N ILE A 596 14.91 36.52 9.35
CA ILE A 596 15.02 35.50 8.30
C ILE A 596 16.04 35.94 7.24
N LYS A 597 16.04 37.22 6.83
CA LYS A 597 16.99 37.77 5.87
C LYS A 597 18.43 37.64 6.34
N VAL A 598 18.74 38.09 7.56
CA VAL A 598 20.09 37.95 8.13
C VAL A 598 20.52 36.49 8.12
N TYR A 599 19.63 35.62 8.55
CA TYR A 599 19.88 34.20 8.56
C TYR A 599 20.10 33.60 7.17
N PHE A 600 19.33 34.03 6.17
CA PHE A 600 19.49 33.60 4.78
C PHE A 600 20.77 34.11 4.12
N ASN A 601 21.17 35.30 4.41
CA ASN A 601 22.46 35.84 3.88
C ASN A 601 23.65 35.02 4.38
N GLU A 602 23.62 34.48 5.57
CA GLU A 602 24.63 33.58 6.10
C GLU A 602 24.60 32.20 5.42
N HIS A 603 23.46 31.75 4.89
CA HIS A 603 23.24 30.39 4.40
C HIS A 603 22.94 30.27 2.89
N GLN A 604 23.07 31.34 2.15
CA GLN A 604 23.10 31.48 0.68
C GLN A 604 21.89 31.00 -0.14
N SER A 605 20.90 30.29 0.35
CA SER A 605 19.65 30.02 -0.39
C SER A 605 18.51 29.50 0.47
N VAL A 606 17.29 29.87 0.10
CA VAL A 606 16.05 29.35 0.72
C VAL A 606 15.97 27.83 0.64
N ARG A 607 16.42 27.24 -0.46
CA ARG A 607 16.50 25.78 -0.59
C ARG A 607 17.41 25.16 0.47
N SER A 608 18.56 25.75 0.77
CA SER A 608 19.45 25.23 1.80
C SER A 608 18.81 25.28 3.20
N LEU A 609 17.95 26.25 3.45
CA LEU A 609 17.18 26.33 4.67
C LEU A 609 16.12 25.23 4.77
N GLN A 610 15.29 25.06 3.76
CA GLN A 610 14.27 24.02 3.70
C GLN A 610 14.84 22.64 3.96
N TRP A 611 16.04 22.37 3.49
CA TRP A 611 16.65 21.05 3.48
C TRP A 611 17.62 20.77 4.64
N ARG A 612 18.16 21.80 5.29
CA ARG A 612 19.21 21.64 6.29
C ARG A 612 18.80 21.89 7.73
N PHE A 613 17.55 22.23 8.00
CA PHE A 613 17.08 22.42 9.36
C PHE A 613 16.91 21.07 10.09
N SER A 614 17.94 20.65 10.80
CA SER A 614 17.77 19.72 11.92
C SER A 614 16.87 20.36 13.00
N GLN A 615 16.28 19.57 13.87
CA GLN A 615 15.52 20.11 15.03
C GLN A 615 16.38 21.08 15.86
N GLU A 616 17.67 20.77 16.03
CA GLU A 616 18.63 21.60 16.74
C GLU A 616 18.80 22.96 16.08
N ARG A 617 18.94 23.01 14.75
CA ARG A 617 19.14 24.26 14.02
C ARG A 617 17.87 25.12 14.02
N LYS A 618 16.69 24.54 13.97
CA LYS A 618 15.42 25.26 14.16
C LYS A 618 15.35 25.91 15.54
N LEU A 619 15.78 25.21 16.57
CA LEU A 619 15.85 25.73 17.92
C LEU A 619 16.90 26.85 18.04
N GLU A 620 18.03 26.75 17.36
CA GLU A 620 19.04 27.83 17.31
C GLU A 620 18.46 29.08 16.66
N VAL A 621 17.81 28.96 15.51
CA VAL A 621 17.15 30.10 14.83
C VAL A 621 16.13 30.77 15.74
N ILE A 622 15.33 30.00 16.44
CA ILE A 622 14.34 30.52 17.38
C ILE A 622 15.05 31.20 18.57
N ARG A 623 16.13 30.63 19.11
CA ARG A 623 16.90 31.23 20.18
C ARG A 623 17.55 32.54 19.75
N GLU A 624 18.20 32.60 18.62
CA GLU A 624 18.78 33.80 18.04
C GLU A 624 17.73 34.88 17.83
N PHE A 625 16.60 34.53 17.21
CA PHE A 625 15.49 35.44 17.03
C PHE A 625 14.98 36.01 18.39
N ARG A 626 14.78 35.14 19.37
CA ARG A 626 14.35 35.54 20.72
C ARG A 626 15.35 36.44 21.40
N ASN A 627 16.63 36.14 21.28
CA ASN A 627 17.70 36.93 21.88
C ASN A 627 17.79 38.30 21.21
N ASN A 628 17.72 38.37 19.91
CA ASN A 628 17.82 39.61 19.13
C ASN A 628 16.64 40.54 19.37
N TYR A 629 15.43 39.96 19.46
CA TYR A 629 14.19 40.72 19.57
C TYR A 629 13.55 40.68 20.99
N LYS A 630 14.26 40.12 21.97
CA LYS A 630 13.81 40.04 23.36
C LYS A 630 12.44 39.38 23.53
N ILE A 631 12.11 38.40 22.69
CA ILE A 631 10.89 37.62 22.78
C ILE A 631 10.90 36.76 24.05
N PRO A 632 9.81 36.72 24.83
CA PRO A 632 9.74 35.88 26.03
C PRO A 632 10.00 34.41 25.73
N VAL A 633 10.71 33.72 26.60
CA VAL A 633 10.96 32.28 26.53
C VAL A 633 9.72 31.55 27.01
N LEU A 634 8.90 31.08 26.09
CA LEU A 634 7.63 30.42 26.39
C LEU A 634 7.79 28.96 26.83
N ASN A 635 8.91 28.32 26.49
CA ASN A 635 9.20 26.93 26.85
C ASN A 635 10.02 26.75 28.13
N GLU A 636 10.58 27.82 28.72
CA GLU A 636 11.32 27.75 29.98
C GLU A 636 10.38 28.04 31.14
N VAL A 637 9.33 27.28 31.30
CA VAL A 637 8.44 27.40 32.44
C VAL A 637 8.97 26.56 33.60
N GLN A 638 10.09 26.93 34.13
CA GLN A 638 10.43 26.56 35.50
C GLN A 638 9.77 27.48 36.55
N ASN A 639 9.14 28.58 36.11
CA ASN A 639 8.44 29.51 36.99
C ASN A 639 7.13 29.96 36.32
N LYS A 640 6.05 29.22 36.55
CA LYS A 640 4.68 29.51 36.07
C LYS A 640 4.18 30.92 36.39
N ASP A 641 4.84 31.64 37.30
CA ASP A 641 4.41 32.94 37.82
C ASP A 641 5.08 34.15 37.15
N LYS A 642 6.02 33.98 36.26
CA LYS A 642 6.71 35.10 35.60
C LYS A 642 6.49 35.06 34.09
N ILE A 643 5.39 35.60 33.63
CA ILE A 643 5.20 35.98 32.23
C ILE A 643 6.21 37.07 31.94
N LYS A 644 7.26 36.78 31.17
CA LYS A 644 8.12 37.81 30.62
C LYS A 644 7.34 38.50 29.50
N VAL A 645 6.90 39.71 29.77
CA VAL A 645 6.20 40.54 28.78
C VAL A 645 7.19 40.90 27.66
N TRP A 646 6.74 40.74 26.43
CA TRP A 646 7.42 41.24 25.23
C TRP A 646 7.64 42.76 25.37
N THR A 647 8.89 43.22 25.20
CA THR A 647 9.17 44.67 25.09
C THR A 647 9.29 44.98 23.60
N PRO A 648 8.52 45.96 23.10
CA PRO A 648 8.66 46.44 21.73
C PRO A 648 10.11 46.88 21.49
N TYR A 649 10.66 46.54 20.33
CA TYR A 649 11.98 47.00 19.95
C TYR A 649 11.86 48.17 18.97
N GLU A 650 12.97 48.80 18.70
CA GLU A 650 13.04 49.99 17.85
C GLU A 650 12.60 49.68 16.41
N LYS A 651 11.94 50.62 15.76
CA LYS A 651 11.48 50.49 14.36
C LYS A 651 12.65 50.22 13.43
N MET A 652 12.39 49.32 12.51
CA MET A 652 13.33 48.96 11.46
C MET A 652 13.64 50.13 10.53
N PRO A 653 14.90 50.33 10.08
CA PRO A 653 15.25 51.33 9.09
C PRO A 653 14.53 51.08 7.76
N THR A 654 14.06 52.12 7.09
CA THR A 654 13.28 52.10 5.84
C THR A 654 14.06 51.40 4.66
N GLU A 655 15.34 51.45 4.70
CA GLU A 655 16.24 50.79 3.72
C GLU A 655 16.17 49.26 3.83
N VAL A 656 16.10 48.75 5.03
CA VAL A 656 15.97 47.33 5.32
C VAL A 656 14.58 46.80 4.89
N GLU A 657 13.54 47.62 5.03
CA GLU A 657 12.17 47.27 4.64
C GLU A 657 12.02 47.02 3.14
N SER A 658 12.66 47.85 2.29
CA SER A 658 12.58 47.70 0.84
C SER A 658 13.31 46.45 0.32
N GLU A 659 14.45 46.13 0.93
CA GLU A 659 15.26 44.97 0.58
C GLU A 659 14.62 43.67 1.03
N MET A 660 13.90 43.69 2.15
CA MET A 660 13.13 42.57 2.65
C MET A 660 11.92 42.21 1.79
N ASN A 661 11.21 43.22 1.26
CA ASN A 661 10.13 42.98 0.30
C ASN A 661 10.63 42.25 -0.96
N SER A 662 11.88 42.48 -1.35
CA SER A 662 12.52 41.75 -2.46
C SER A 662 12.79 40.30 -2.09
N ILE A 663 13.25 40.03 -0.87
CA ILE A 663 13.53 38.68 -0.37
C ILE A 663 12.24 37.88 -0.16
N ILE A 664 11.19 38.52 0.37
CA ILE A 664 9.86 37.90 0.51
C ILE A 664 9.38 37.41 -0.86
N LYS A 665 9.48 38.27 -1.88
CA LYS A 665 9.06 37.94 -3.23
C LYS A 665 9.88 36.79 -3.83
N GLU A 666 11.16 36.72 -3.50
CA GLU A 666 12.04 35.63 -3.93
C GLU A 666 11.74 34.31 -3.20
N VAL A 667 11.50 34.38 -1.88
CA VAL A 667 11.08 33.23 -1.07
C VAL A 667 9.74 32.68 -1.57
N TRP A 668 8.78 33.57 -1.82
CA TRP A 668 7.47 33.22 -2.36
C TRP A 668 7.56 32.54 -3.73
N ASN A 669 8.31 33.12 -4.65
CA ASN A 669 8.47 32.55 -6.00
C ASN A 669 9.19 31.20 -6.02
N ARG A 670 10.01 30.91 -5.00
CA ARG A 670 10.71 29.62 -4.89
C ARG A 670 9.95 28.57 -4.09
N ALA A 671 9.01 28.97 -3.24
CA ALA A 671 8.16 28.05 -2.48
C ALA A 671 7.01 27.49 -3.32
N ILE A 672 6.62 28.20 -4.40
CA ILE A 672 5.54 27.81 -5.31
C ILE A 672 6.03 26.88 -6.44
N LEU A 673 7.31 26.87 -6.74
CA LEU A 673 7.95 25.97 -7.71
C LEU A 673 8.42 24.67 -7.05
#